data_9fbfac99a53afa7e9718d3b136baf31d
#
_entry.id   9fbfac99a53afa7e9718d3b136baf31d
#
_cell.length_a   1.000
_cell.length_b   1.000
_cell.length_c   1.000
_cell.angle_alpha   90.00
_cell.angle_beta   90.00
_cell.angle_gamma   90.00
#
_symmetry.space_group_name_H-M   'P 1'
#
loop_
_entity.id
_entity.type
_entity.pdbx_description
1 polymer ?
#
loop_
_entity_poly.entity_id
_entity_poly.type
_entity_poly.pdbx_seq_one_letter_code
_entity_poly.pdbx_strand_id
1 'polypeptide(L)'
;GYEIHVIGSEYPQVITDDGKISAYNMYDYKSMEIMLQVVNKEDETDVAKKAFQVAVPKKTQKHVDLFPEVENQNAEPKVIPSIQEWYGYDGEFKLTKNSRIIVKDGANLGADKIAKQFQEDMKEITGMELAIVSGQESDADDILIESEVEDTYTLGDEGYLLQADDDGIHIIGNGYNGCLYGAMTLEQVFYTQKDEFKFPKGIARDFSKYAVRGVMIDIARTPYRMDALEDIVKALAFYKINEVQFHLNDNRHVPGNADRDKYEHWENVEGMFRLESDTFPSLKTTEKKNDYYNEVFGGSPQYTKEEYKNLQNLAMDYGINPISEIDAPGHSLLFTKYVRNHLDEAQKAVPEIKGNINADKDWELLAMTGEKKDSAFAFMDALFDEYLEEDVFLGDTVNIGADEYWNINDQERPGVQEYIRKMADNVKDHDKKVRMWGSTSQFFKNQDQAKAYNDIEIDFWSNSWENAANRIEQGYKVVNVDSFHLYGNPGRDKRDVVNVEHVFNNWDPTVMTGSKVSKSEPNLLGAKTALWADIADMGVTERDNFERIMRQAAVLSEKTWGGTDETQTFEEYSFKYDRLQQGPGVSLGADVDSETGLVLDYDFANVKEGKVYDASGNGYNGNISDAKIKEEAGTAWLQLNGDTEVQTELRSMDYPYTVQFELRLAKEGNGDGETYIFDGRDGRLSINDKGNLQIGCLLTGVYLCRSDQMIDEKASFCIRSHDAELVHSFFRRALHIAFIADPCRTP
;
A
#
# COMPACT_ATOMS: atom_id res chain seq x y z
N GLY A 1 -49.21 -2.21 12.86
CA GLY A 1 -48.83 -2.35 11.46
C GLY A 1 -47.33 -2.27 11.30
N TYR A 2 -46.82 -2.65 10.12
CA TYR A 2 -45.38 -2.68 9.84
C TYR A 2 -45.05 -1.80 8.63
N GLU A 3 -43.86 -1.21 8.61
CA GLU A 3 -43.24 -0.59 7.45
C GLU A 3 -42.05 -1.43 6.98
N ILE A 4 -41.80 -1.42 5.67
CA ILE A 4 -40.68 -2.15 5.05
C ILE A 4 -39.86 -1.16 4.29
N HIS A 5 -38.56 -1.15 4.57
CA HIS A 5 -37.58 -0.26 3.93
C HIS A 5 -36.46 -1.11 3.33
N VAL A 6 -35.95 -0.71 2.17
CA VAL A 6 -34.62 -1.12 1.70
C VAL A 6 -33.62 -0.30 2.50
N ILE A 7 -32.64 -0.95 3.12
CA ILE A 7 -31.63 -0.30 3.95
C ILE A 7 -30.19 -0.59 3.49
N GLY A 8 -30.06 -1.40 2.45
CA GLY A 8 -28.76 -1.73 1.86
C GLY A 8 -28.92 -2.48 0.54
N SER A 9 -27.97 -2.31 -0.32
CA SER A 9 -27.89 -2.89 -1.65
C SER A 9 -26.49 -3.40 -1.94
N GLU A 10 -26.38 -4.58 -2.55
CA GLU A 10 -25.09 -5.09 -3.03
C GLU A 10 -24.49 -4.20 -4.12
N TYR A 11 -25.35 -3.57 -4.92
CA TYR A 11 -24.97 -2.61 -5.97
C TYR A 11 -25.90 -1.40 -5.93
N PRO A 12 -25.55 -0.35 -5.17
CA PRO A 12 -26.37 0.87 -5.07
C PRO A 12 -26.59 1.56 -6.41
N GLN A 13 -25.70 1.33 -7.39
CA GLN A 13 -25.81 1.83 -8.74
C GLN A 13 -26.83 1.08 -9.60
N VAL A 14 -27.33 -0.06 -9.15
CA VAL A 14 -28.37 -0.85 -9.81
C VAL A 14 -29.72 -0.75 -9.07
N ILE A 15 -29.69 -0.93 -7.75
CA ILE A 15 -30.80 -0.61 -6.84
C ILE A 15 -30.21 0.26 -5.73
N THR A 16 -30.70 1.50 -5.61
CA THR A 16 -30.25 2.40 -4.54
C THR A 16 -30.64 1.89 -3.16
N ASP A 17 -29.99 2.39 -2.11
CA ASP A 17 -30.29 2.02 -0.72
C ASP A 17 -31.73 2.37 -0.27
N ASP A 18 -32.42 3.24 -0.99
CA ASP A 18 -33.84 3.55 -0.80
C ASP A 18 -34.78 2.73 -1.74
N GLY A 19 -34.22 1.77 -2.48
CA GLY A 19 -34.96 0.79 -3.30
C GLY A 19 -35.36 1.27 -4.69
N LYS A 20 -34.78 2.36 -5.20
CA LYS A 20 -35.01 2.79 -6.59
C LYS A 20 -34.11 1.99 -7.54
N ILE A 21 -34.70 1.57 -8.67
CA ILE A 21 -33.98 0.82 -9.70
C ILE A 21 -33.43 1.78 -10.73
N SER A 22 -32.12 1.69 -11.00
CA SER A 22 -31.44 2.46 -12.04
C SER A 22 -32.05 2.23 -13.41
N ALA A 23 -32.03 3.29 -14.25
CA ALA A 23 -32.42 3.20 -15.65
C ALA A 23 -31.33 2.52 -16.52
N TYR A 24 -30.12 2.41 -16.02
CA TYR A 24 -28.93 1.92 -16.70
C TYR A 24 -28.49 0.57 -16.10
N ASN A 25 -28.94 -0.53 -16.63
CA ASN A 25 -28.43 -1.86 -16.32
C ASN A 25 -28.12 -2.56 -17.65
N MET A 26 -26.84 -2.77 -17.93
CA MET A 26 -26.36 -3.36 -19.19
C MET A 26 -26.32 -4.89 -19.17
N TYR A 27 -26.50 -5.52 -18.02
CA TYR A 27 -26.64 -6.98 -17.93
C TYR A 27 -27.97 -7.45 -18.54
N ASP A 28 -27.99 -8.66 -19.02
CA ASP A 28 -29.27 -9.30 -19.42
C ASP A 28 -30.21 -9.39 -18.24
N TYR A 29 -29.70 -9.83 -17.11
CA TYR A 29 -30.25 -9.60 -15.78
C TYR A 29 -29.10 -9.55 -14.78
N LYS A 30 -29.25 -8.79 -13.70
CA LYS A 30 -28.27 -8.82 -12.58
C LYS A 30 -28.93 -9.45 -11.37
N SER A 31 -28.36 -10.60 -10.93
CA SER A 31 -28.72 -11.19 -9.65
C SER A 31 -27.92 -10.49 -8.56
N MET A 32 -28.57 -9.93 -7.56
CA MET A 32 -27.93 -9.18 -6.50
C MET A 32 -28.71 -9.30 -5.19
N GLU A 33 -28.07 -8.94 -4.09
CA GLU A 33 -28.66 -8.96 -2.77
C GLU A 33 -29.13 -7.57 -2.36
N ILE A 34 -30.30 -7.47 -1.72
CA ILE A 34 -30.79 -6.28 -1.03
C ILE A 34 -31.10 -6.60 0.42
N MET A 35 -30.90 -5.64 1.32
CA MET A 35 -31.26 -5.75 2.72
C MET A 35 -32.59 -5.03 2.99
N LEU A 36 -33.56 -5.75 3.50
CA LEU A 36 -34.83 -5.18 3.95
C LEU A 36 -34.86 -5.07 5.48
N GLN A 37 -35.40 -3.96 5.94
CA GLN A 37 -35.75 -3.75 7.32
C GLN A 37 -37.28 -3.66 7.46
N VAL A 38 -37.81 -4.36 8.44
CA VAL A 38 -39.20 -4.29 8.83
C VAL A 38 -39.29 -3.63 10.21
N VAL A 39 -40.05 -2.55 10.31
CA VAL A 39 -40.24 -1.75 11.54
C VAL A 39 -41.69 -1.79 11.97
N ASN A 40 -41.95 -2.05 13.25
CA ASN A 40 -43.26 -1.97 13.81
C ASN A 40 -43.66 -0.51 14.04
N LYS A 41 -44.78 -0.05 13.43
CA LYS A 41 -45.26 1.35 13.53
C LYS A 41 -45.69 1.77 14.95
N GLU A 42 -45.95 0.83 15.82
CA GLU A 42 -46.36 1.09 17.20
C GLU A 42 -45.16 1.01 18.18
N ASP A 43 -44.07 0.40 17.76
CA ASP A 43 -42.85 0.27 18.53
C ASP A 43 -41.65 0.25 17.57
N GLU A 44 -41.03 1.40 17.33
CA GLU A 44 -39.91 1.57 16.42
C GLU A 44 -38.64 0.79 16.86
N THR A 45 -38.63 0.27 18.10
CA THR A 45 -37.53 -0.62 18.56
C THR A 45 -37.71 -2.07 18.14
N ASP A 46 -38.95 -2.48 17.76
CA ASP A 46 -39.26 -3.80 17.21
C ASP A 46 -38.94 -3.80 15.71
N VAL A 47 -37.70 -4.17 15.40
CA VAL A 47 -37.16 -4.19 14.05
C VAL A 47 -36.61 -5.58 13.70
N ALA A 48 -36.76 -5.97 12.44
CA ALA A 48 -36.12 -7.15 11.87
C ALA A 48 -35.46 -6.83 10.53
N LYS A 49 -34.27 -7.36 10.31
CA LYS A 49 -33.52 -7.21 9.06
C LYS A 49 -33.38 -8.55 8.37
N LYS A 50 -33.44 -8.57 7.04
CA LYS A 50 -33.18 -9.78 6.25
C LYS A 50 -32.73 -9.43 4.84
N ALA A 51 -31.70 -10.13 4.38
CA ALA A 51 -31.24 -10.07 3.00
C ALA A 51 -32.08 -10.96 2.07
N PHE A 52 -32.28 -10.48 0.85
CA PHE A 52 -33.03 -11.17 -0.21
C PHE A 52 -32.28 -11.09 -1.53
N GLN A 53 -32.20 -12.21 -2.24
CA GLN A 53 -31.74 -12.23 -3.62
C GLN A 53 -32.85 -11.72 -4.54
N VAL A 54 -32.49 -10.78 -5.40
CA VAL A 54 -33.38 -10.22 -6.41
C VAL A 54 -32.72 -10.28 -7.78
N ALA A 55 -33.52 -10.35 -8.83
CA ALA A 55 -33.04 -10.28 -10.21
C ALA A 55 -33.53 -8.99 -10.85
N VAL A 56 -32.62 -8.17 -11.33
CA VAL A 56 -32.93 -6.91 -12.02
C VAL A 56 -32.72 -7.11 -13.51
N PRO A 57 -33.79 -6.97 -14.33
CA PRO A 57 -33.69 -7.16 -15.76
C PRO A 57 -32.91 -6.01 -16.42
N LYS A 58 -32.30 -6.29 -17.57
CA LYS A 58 -31.66 -5.30 -18.42
C LYS A 58 -32.65 -4.19 -18.79
N LYS A 59 -32.26 -2.93 -18.58
CA LYS A 59 -33.04 -1.75 -18.94
C LYS A 59 -32.29 -0.92 -19.99
N THR A 60 -32.65 -1.13 -21.25
CA THR A 60 -32.05 -0.40 -22.38
C THR A 60 -33.02 0.60 -23.02
N GLN A 61 -34.29 0.64 -22.60
CA GLN A 61 -35.34 1.38 -23.33
C GLN A 61 -35.19 2.90 -23.33
N LYS A 62 -34.47 3.48 -22.40
CA LYS A 62 -34.32 4.93 -22.26
C LYS A 62 -33.11 5.48 -23.01
N HIS A 63 -32.18 4.63 -23.43
CA HIS A 63 -30.87 4.99 -23.99
C HIS A 63 -30.46 4.04 -25.11
N VAL A 64 -31.38 3.77 -26.03
CA VAL A 64 -31.15 2.90 -27.21
C VAL A 64 -29.93 3.36 -28.02
N ASP A 65 -29.66 4.67 -28.02
CA ASP A 65 -28.52 5.25 -28.76
C ASP A 65 -27.16 4.86 -28.16
N LEU A 66 -27.09 4.49 -26.84
CA LEU A 66 -25.87 4.01 -26.19
C LEU A 66 -25.59 2.52 -26.43
N PHE A 67 -26.57 1.78 -26.94
CA PHE A 67 -26.48 0.34 -27.17
C PHE A 67 -26.93 -0.02 -28.58
N PRO A 68 -26.24 0.50 -29.62
CA PRO A 68 -26.57 0.18 -31.01
C PRO A 68 -26.36 -1.30 -31.29
N GLU A 69 -27.20 -1.90 -32.14
CA GLU A 69 -26.96 -3.23 -32.65
C GLU A 69 -25.73 -3.24 -33.54
N VAL A 70 -24.70 -4.02 -33.19
CA VAL A 70 -23.45 -4.17 -33.93
C VAL A 70 -23.22 -5.64 -34.28
N GLU A 71 -22.63 -5.87 -35.45
CA GLU A 71 -22.39 -7.23 -35.97
C GLU A 71 -21.24 -7.92 -35.20
N ASN A 72 -20.19 -7.15 -34.87
CA ASN A 72 -19.02 -7.64 -34.12
C ASN A 72 -18.79 -6.76 -32.90
N GLN A 73 -19.13 -7.30 -31.72
CA GLN A 73 -18.90 -6.62 -30.46
C GLN A 73 -17.45 -6.80 -30.00
N ASN A 74 -16.79 -5.72 -29.63
CA ASN A 74 -15.48 -5.75 -29.00
C ASN A 74 -15.56 -6.41 -27.62
N ALA A 75 -14.53 -7.18 -27.29
CA ALA A 75 -14.34 -7.71 -25.95
C ALA A 75 -14.01 -6.59 -24.97
N GLU A 76 -14.32 -6.82 -23.70
CA GLU A 76 -14.00 -5.94 -22.58
C GLU A 76 -12.49 -5.72 -22.46
N PRO A 77 -12.03 -4.46 -22.20
CA PRO A 77 -10.63 -4.16 -21.88
C PRO A 77 -10.12 -4.93 -20.65
N LYS A 78 -8.88 -5.41 -20.72
CA LYS A 78 -8.25 -6.15 -19.62
C LYS A 78 -7.55 -5.21 -18.66
N VAL A 79 -8.24 -4.81 -17.60
CA VAL A 79 -7.78 -3.89 -16.54
C VAL A 79 -7.94 -4.50 -15.14
N ILE A 80 -7.34 -3.88 -14.14
CA ILE A 80 -7.52 -4.19 -12.71
C ILE A 80 -7.84 -2.88 -11.96
N PRO A 81 -8.98 -2.81 -11.28
CA PRO A 81 -10.06 -3.80 -11.21
C PRO A 81 -10.79 -3.93 -12.54
N SER A 82 -11.39 -5.10 -12.76
CA SER A 82 -12.21 -5.40 -13.95
C SER A 82 -13.43 -4.48 -14.02
N ILE A 83 -13.81 -4.09 -15.23
CA ILE A 83 -14.96 -3.23 -15.48
C ILE A 83 -16.26 -3.94 -15.09
N GLN A 84 -17.19 -3.22 -14.45
CA GLN A 84 -18.46 -3.79 -13.98
C GLN A 84 -19.46 -4.08 -15.10
N GLU A 85 -19.57 -3.18 -16.04
CA GLU A 85 -20.51 -3.26 -17.15
C GLU A 85 -19.84 -2.80 -18.44
N TRP A 86 -19.84 -3.65 -19.46
CA TRP A 86 -19.27 -3.37 -20.78
C TRP A 86 -20.23 -3.73 -21.90
N TYR A 87 -20.35 -2.84 -22.88
CA TYR A 87 -21.02 -3.11 -24.13
C TYR A 87 -20.11 -2.70 -25.30
N GLY A 88 -19.58 -3.70 -26.02
CA GLY A 88 -18.67 -3.47 -27.13
C GLY A 88 -19.37 -2.94 -28.39
N TYR A 89 -18.75 -1.96 -29.02
CA TYR A 89 -19.07 -1.52 -30.39
C TYR A 89 -18.12 -2.22 -31.36
N ASP A 90 -18.27 -1.93 -32.68
CA ASP A 90 -17.34 -2.39 -33.71
C ASP A 90 -16.22 -1.35 -33.92
N GLY A 91 -14.99 -1.81 -34.15
CA GLY A 91 -13.85 -0.97 -34.43
C GLY A 91 -13.03 -0.53 -33.19
N GLU A 92 -12.02 0.31 -33.44
CA GLU A 92 -11.06 0.75 -32.41
C GLU A 92 -10.89 2.28 -32.49
N PHE A 93 -10.71 2.91 -31.32
CA PHE A 93 -10.12 4.24 -31.21
C PHE A 93 -8.60 4.09 -31.35
N LYS A 94 -7.95 5.07 -31.99
CA LYS A 94 -6.49 5.09 -32.13
C LYS A 94 -5.93 6.41 -31.65
N LEU A 95 -5.10 6.33 -30.61
CA LEU A 95 -4.35 7.49 -30.11
C LEU A 95 -3.24 7.85 -31.06
N THR A 96 -3.11 9.15 -31.34
CA THR A 96 -2.08 9.71 -32.22
C THR A 96 -1.40 10.91 -31.55
N LYS A 97 -0.27 11.37 -32.07
CA LYS A 97 0.39 12.59 -31.57
C LYS A 97 -0.44 13.88 -31.79
N ASN A 98 -1.51 13.82 -32.57
CA ASN A 98 -2.41 14.95 -32.79
C ASN A 98 -3.66 14.88 -31.91
N SER A 99 -3.88 13.78 -31.21
CA SER A 99 -4.96 13.62 -30.24
C SER A 99 -4.87 14.68 -29.16
N ARG A 100 -6.01 15.18 -28.70
CA ARG A 100 -6.12 16.21 -27.67
C ARG A 100 -6.82 15.66 -26.45
N ILE A 101 -6.46 16.18 -25.30
CA ILE A 101 -7.23 16.04 -24.06
C ILE A 101 -8.12 17.27 -23.96
N ILE A 102 -9.43 17.08 -24.06
CA ILE A 102 -10.40 18.15 -24.02
C ILE A 102 -11.05 18.18 -22.64
N VAL A 103 -10.93 19.29 -21.94
CA VAL A 103 -11.71 19.56 -20.74
C VAL A 103 -12.99 20.26 -21.16
N LYS A 104 -14.14 19.65 -20.88
CA LYS A 104 -15.44 20.19 -21.27
C LYS A 104 -15.67 21.56 -20.63
N ASP A 105 -16.11 22.53 -21.41
CA ASP A 105 -16.41 23.88 -20.92
C ASP A 105 -17.47 23.84 -19.83
N GLY A 106 -17.13 24.38 -18.67
CA GLY A 106 -17.98 24.34 -17.48
C GLY A 106 -17.85 23.07 -16.64
N ALA A 107 -16.92 22.16 -17.00
CA ALA A 107 -16.56 21.04 -16.15
C ALA A 107 -16.07 21.56 -14.80
N ASN A 108 -16.57 20.94 -13.74
CA ASN A 108 -16.20 21.21 -12.35
C ASN A 108 -15.30 20.07 -11.81
N LEU A 109 -15.09 20.04 -10.51
CA LEU A 109 -14.47 18.90 -9.81
C LEU A 109 -13.00 18.64 -10.16
N GLY A 110 -12.24 19.69 -10.54
CA GLY A 110 -10.80 19.55 -10.77
C GLY A 110 -10.43 18.86 -12.09
N ALA A 111 -11.32 18.88 -13.10
CA ALA A 111 -11.08 18.26 -14.41
C ALA A 111 -9.78 18.74 -15.08
N ASP A 112 -9.41 20.01 -14.89
CA ASP A 112 -8.11 20.56 -15.38
C ASP A 112 -6.91 19.84 -14.73
N LYS A 113 -7.01 19.52 -13.45
CA LYS A 113 -5.96 18.80 -12.71
C LYS A 113 -5.84 17.35 -13.17
N ILE A 114 -6.97 16.67 -13.35
CA ILE A 114 -7.02 15.32 -13.91
C ILE A 114 -6.43 15.31 -15.32
N ALA A 115 -6.81 16.27 -16.17
CA ALA A 115 -6.30 16.37 -17.55
C ALA A 115 -4.77 16.54 -17.57
N LYS A 116 -4.22 17.35 -16.65
CA LYS A 116 -2.78 17.57 -16.55
C LYS A 116 -2.04 16.30 -16.09
N GLN A 117 -2.53 15.63 -15.05
CA GLN A 117 -1.96 14.38 -14.58
C GLN A 117 -2.01 13.32 -15.67
N PHE A 118 -3.17 13.12 -16.29
CA PHE A 118 -3.35 12.20 -17.41
C PHE A 118 -2.40 12.51 -18.58
N GLN A 119 -2.15 13.80 -18.90
CA GLN A 119 -1.16 14.20 -19.91
C GLN A 119 0.25 13.75 -19.55
N GLU A 120 0.66 13.92 -18.29
CA GLU A 120 1.99 13.54 -17.80
C GLU A 120 2.16 12.01 -17.87
N ASP A 121 1.18 11.25 -17.40
CA ASP A 121 1.18 9.79 -17.43
C ASP A 121 1.15 9.26 -18.88
N MET A 122 0.32 9.83 -19.74
CA MET A 122 0.27 9.46 -21.15
C MET A 122 1.56 9.77 -21.90
N LYS A 123 2.26 10.86 -21.53
CA LYS A 123 3.59 11.17 -22.09
C LYS A 123 4.61 10.10 -21.72
N GLU A 124 4.60 9.62 -20.48
CA GLU A 124 5.47 8.52 -20.04
C GLU A 124 5.11 7.21 -20.74
N ILE A 125 3.83 6.85 -20.78
CA ILE A 125 3.34 5.60 -21.37
C ILE A 125 3.63 5.54 -22.88
N THR A 126 3.38 6.66 -23.60
CA THR A 126 3.32 6.65 -25.07
C THR A 126 4.45 7.42 -25.75
N GLY A 127 5.19 8.23 -25.00
CA GLY A 127 6.13 9.22 -25.55
C GLY A 127 5.46 10.42 -26.24
N MET A 128 4.12 10.53 -26.20
CA MET A 128 3.37 11.59 -26.86
C MET A 128 2.97 12.68 -25.86
N GLU A 129 3.24 13.94 -26.20
CA GLU A 129 2.77 15.08 -25.43
C GLU A 129 1.46 15.59 -26.05
N LEU A 130 0.33 15.17 -25.44
CA LEU A 130 -1.01 15.52 -25.90
C LEU A 130 -1.34 16.96 -25.50
N ALA A 131 -1.99 17.72 -26.38
CA ALA A 131 -2.43 19.08 -26.04
C ALA A 131 -3.68 19.05 -25.15
N ILE A 132 -3.67 19.83 -24.07
CA ILE A 132 -4.88 20.08 -23.26
C ILE A 132 -5.58 21.33 -23.80
N VAL A 133 -6.88 21.22 -24.06
CA VAL A 133 -7.73 22.31 -24.58
C VAL A 133 -9.08 22.30 -23.85
N SER A 134 -9.76 23.47 -23.82
CA SER A 134 -11.16 23.55 -23.39
C SER A 134 -12.08 23.54 -24.60
N GLY A 135 -13.23 22.87 -24.50
CA GLY A 135 -14.19 22.78 -25.63
C GLY A 135 -15.47 22.03 -25.25
N GLN A 136 -16.39 21.95 -26.22
CA GLN A 136 -17.67 21.24 -26.06
C GLN A 136 -17.72 19.92 -26.83
N GLU A 137 -16.92 19.80 -27.89
CA GLU A 137 -16.96 18.69 -28.83
C GLU A 137 -15.56 18.11 -29.04
N SER A 138 -15.49 16.82 -29.29
CA SER A 138 -14.29 16.06 -29.64
C SER A 138 -14.30 15.63 -31.09
N ASP A 139 -13.12 15.42 -31.64
CA ASP A 139 -12.93 14.73 -32.92
C ASP A 139 -12.66 13.23 -32.64
N ALA A 140 -12.72 12.42 -33.69
CA ALA A 140 -12.63 10.95 -33.59
C ALA A 140 -11.35 10.38 -32.92
N ASP A 141 -10.32 11.18 -32.79
CA ASP A 141 -9.04 10.80 -32.12
C ASP A 141 -8.77 11.60 -30.83
N ASP A 142 -9.76 12.31 -30.29
CA ASP A 142 -9.65 13.07 -29.03
C ASP A 142 -10.16 12.29 -27.82
N ILE A 143 -9.77 12.79 -26.62
CA ILE A 143 -10.25 12.31 -25.33
C ILE A 143 -10.91 13.49 -24.61
N LEU A 144 -12.22 13.40 -24.38
CA LEU A 144 -13.02 14.42 -23.70
C LEU A 144 -13.28 14.01 -22.26
N ILE A 145 -12.92 14.89 -21.30
CA ILE A 145 -13.19 14.73 -19.87
C ILE A 145 -14.34 15.66 -19.49
N GLU A 146 -15.41 15.08 -18.96
CA GLU A 146 -16.58 15.81 -18.52
C GLU A 146 -17.04 15.37 -17.13
N SER A 147 -17.50 16.34 -16.34
CA SER A 147 -18.10 16.09 -15.05
C SER A 147 -19.58 16.48 -15.07
N GLU A 148 -20.45 15.60 -14.59
CA GLU A 148 -21.86 15.85 -14.50
C GLU A 148 -22.25 16.34 -13.10
N VAL A 149 -23.18 17.31 -13.05
CA VAL A 149 -23.73 17.82 -11.78
C VAL A 149 -24.86 16.91 -11.27
N GLU A 150 -25.61 16.30 -12.19
CA GLU A 150 -26.65 15.32 -11.89
C GLU A 150 -26.17 13.92 -12.24
N ASP A 151 -26.27 12.98 -11.31
CA ASP A 151 -25.90 11.58 -11.52
C ASP A 151 -26.90 10.86 -12.45
N THR A 152 -26.92 11.28 -13.69
CA THR A 152 -27.81 10.77 -14.74
C THR A 152 -27.63 9.28 -14.98
N TYR A 153 -26.40 8.79 -14.84
CA TYR A 153 -26.01 7.39 -15.12
C TYR A 153 -25.99 6.50 -13.89
N THR A 154 -26.34 7.03 -12.71
CA THR A 154 -26.31 6.35 -11.41
C THR A 154 -24.92 5.79 -11.13
N LEU A 155 -23.90 6.65 -11.20
CA LEU A 155 -22.49 6.30 -11.05
C LEU A 155 -22.05 6.37 -9.57
N GLY A 156 -22.66 7.28 -8.80
CA GLY A 156 -22.15 7.66 -7.48
C GLY A 156 -20.87 8.51 -7.60
N ASP A 157 -20.19 8.74 -6.48
CA ASP A 157 -19.04 9.66 -6.44
C ASP A 157 -17.79 9.12 -7.15
N GLU A 158 -17.63 7.81 -7.21
CA GLU A 158 -16.44 7.14 -7.74
C GLU A 158 -16.67 6.48 -9.11
N GLY A 159 -17.93 6.36 -9.53
CA GLY A 159 -18.24 5.72 -10.81
C GLY A 159 -18.00 6.63 -12.01
N TYR A 160 -17.82 6.02 -13.16
CA TYR A 160 -17.64 6.69 -14.43
C TYR A 160 -18.34 5.97 -15.58
N LEU A 161 -18.69 6.72 -16.61
CA LEU A 161 -19.01 6.23 -17.93
C LEU A 161 -17.81 6.50 -18.83
N LEU A 162 -17.32 5.49 -19.53
CA LEU A 162 -16.27 5.62 -20.53
C LEU A 162 -16.83 5.13 -21.85
N GLN A 163 -17.04 6.05 -22.79
CA GLN A 163 -17.58 5.77 -24.10
C GLN A 163 -16.53 6.04 -25.18
N ALA A 164 -16.22 5.05 -25.99
CA ALA A 164 -15.35 5.17 -27.14
C ALA A 164 -16.16 4.86 -28.40
N ASP A 165 -16.30 5.82 -29.31
CA ASP A 165 -17.08 5.73 -30.56
C ASP A 165 -16.42 6.51 -31.70
N ASP A 166 -17.23 6.99 -32.69
CA ASP A 166 -16.73 7.73 -33.84
C ASP A 166 -16.39 9.19 -33.51
N ASP A 167 -16.81 9.70 -32.37
CA ASP A 167 -16.56 11.05 -31.87
C ASP A 167 -15.40 11.13 -30.88
N GLY A 168 -14.67 10.01 -30.68
CA GLY A 168 -13.52 9.91 -29.76
C GLY A 168 -13.78 9.09 -28.50
N ILE A 169 -13.06 9.41 -27.43
CA ILE A 169 -13.28 8.83 -26.11
C ILE A 169 -13.84 9.88 -25.16
N HIS A 170 -14.96 9.57 -24.51
CA HIS A 170 -15.58 10.41 -23.51
C HIS A 170 -15.44 9.76 -22.13
N ILE A 171 -14.87 10.47 -21.17
CA ILE A 171 -14.80 10.11 -19.76
C ILE A 171 -15.80 10.99 -19.02
N ILE A 172 -16.85 10.40 -18.49
CA ILE A 172 -17.91 11.10 -17.77
C ILE A 172 -17.91 10.59 -16.33
N GLY A 173 -17.54 11.44 -15.36
CA GLY A 173 -17.61 11.14 -13.94
C GLY A 173 -18.60 12.05 -13.23
N ASN A 174 -19.27 11.52 -12.20
CA ASN A 174 -20.14 12.34 -11.35
C ASN A 174 -19.33 13.11 -10.29
N GLY A 175 -18.25 12.48 -9.76
CA GLY A 175 -17.30 13.07 -8.83
C GLY A 175 -15.89 13.17 -9.41
N TYR A 176 -14.98 13.80 -8.65
CA TYR A 176 -13.55 13.87 -8.99
C TYR A 176 -12.96 12.49 -9.25
N ASN A 177 -13.17 11.55 -8.32
CA ASN A 177 -12.64 10.20 -8.42
C ASN A 177 -13.22 9.44 -9.62
N GLY A 178 -14.48 9.66 -9.97
CA GLY A 178 -15.06 9.04 -11.17
C GLY A 178 -14.31 9.42 -12.45
N CYS A 179 -14.07 10.71 -12.68
CA CYS A 179 -13.28 11.18 -13.83
C CYS A 179 -11.84 10.64 -13.80
N LEU A 180 -11.21 10.65 -12.63
CA LEU A 180 -9.84 10.16 -12.43
C LEU A 180 -9.75 8.66 -12.76
N TYR A 181 -10.66 7.85 -12.23
CA TYR A 181 -10.66 6.40 -12.46
C TYR A 181 -11.00 6.02 -13.91
N GLY A 182 -11.79 6.84 -14.61
CA GLY A 182 -11.98 6.70 -16.04
C GLY A 182 -10.69 6.93 -16.83
N ALA A 183 -9.91 7.97 -16.47
CA ALA A 183 -8.60 8.24 -17.06
C ALA A 183 -7.62 7.08 -16.76
N MET A 184 -7.52 6.62 -15.51
CA MET A 184 -6.68 5.49 -15.13
C MET A 184 -7.04 4.19 -15.85
N THR A 185 -8.31 3.98 -16.19
CA THR A 185 -8.70 2.82 -17.01
C THR A 185 -8.13 2.90 -18.43
N LEU A 186 -8.08 4.09 -19.03
CA LEU A 186 -7.40 4.29 -20.32
C LEU A 186 -5.88 4.09 -20.19
N GLU A 187 -5.27 4.65 -19.15
CA GLU A 187 -3.84 4.48 -18.87
C GLU A 187 -3.46 3.02 -18.79
N GLN A 188 -4.23 2.21 -18.04
CA GLN A 188 -3.98 0.78 -17.93
C GLN A 188 -4.02 0.06 -19.26
N VAL A 189 -4.96 0.40 -20.15
CA VAL A 189 -5.06 -0.20 -21.46
C VAL A 189 -3.86 0.19 -22.32
N PHE A 190 -3.49 1.46 -22.35
CA PHE A 190 -2.35 1.94 -23.14
C PHE A 190 -1.00 1.49 -22.56
N TYR A 191 -0.85 1.41 -21.24
CA TYR A 191 0.36 0.97 -20.55
C TYR A 191 0.80 -0.43 -20.97
N THR A 192 -0.13 -1.30 -21.34
CA THR A 192 0.16 -2.65 -21.80
C THR A 192 0.53 -2.77 -23.29
N GLN A 193 0.54 -1.63 -24.04
CA GLN A 193 0.82 -1.58 -25.48
C GLN A 193 2.20 -0.94 -25.74
N LYS A 194 2.76 -1.17 -26.93
CA LYS A 194 4.13 -0.70 -27.25
C LYS A 194 4.20 0.22 -28.46
N ASP A 195 3.61 -0.19 -29.60
CA ASP A 195 3.83 0.47 -30.89
C ASP A 195 2.61 1.24 -31.41
N GLU A 196 1.43 0.77 -31.12
CA GLU A 196 0.15 1.37 -31.47
C GLU A 196 -0.75 1.40 -30.26
N PHE A 197 -1.22 2.59 -29.89
CA PHE A 197 -2.09 2.79 -28.73
C PHE A 197 -3.53 2.83 -29.18
N LYS A 198 -4.27 1.76 -28.88
CA LYS A 198 -5.64 1.54 -29.33
C LYS A 198 -6.55 1.23 -28.14
N PHE A 199 -7.79 1.67 -28.25
CA PHE A 199 -8.83 1.31 -27.31
C PHE A 199 -10.03 0.72 -28.07
N PRO A 200 -10.60 -0.41 -27.62
CA PRO A 200 -11.77 -0.99 -28.30
C PRO A 200 -12.96 -0.04 -28.17
N LYS A 201 -13.66 0.23 -29.28
CA LYS A 201 -14.90 1.02 -29.22
C LYS A 201 -15.95 0.27 -28.43
N GLY A 202 -16.69 1.00 -27.60
CA GLY A 202 -17.70 0.46 -26.70
C GLY A 202 -18.03 1.44 -25.59
N ILE A 203 -18.86 1.02 -24.69
CA ILE A 203 -19.24 1.79 -23.51
C ILE A 203 -19.03 0.95 -22.23
N ALA A 204 -18.28 1.51 -21.30
CA ALA A 204 -18.16 1.01 -19.95
C ALA A 204 -19.01 1.87 -19.02
N ARG A 205 -19.82 1.25 -18.16
CA ARG A 205 -20.37 1.88 -16.97
C ARG A 205 -19.77 1.17 -15.78
N ASP A 206 -18.88 1.87 -15.08
CA ASP A 206 -18.02 1.26 -14.07
C ASP A 206 -18.12 1.99 -12.73
N PHE A 207 -18.15 1.24 -11.64
CA PHE A 207 -18.42 1.76 -10.30
C PHE A 207 -17.97 0.78 -9.22
N SER A 208 -17.65 1.31 -8.05
CA SER A 208 -17.27 0.51 -6.90
C SER A 208 -18.47 -0.08 -6.16
N LYS A 209 -18.34 -1.35 -5.77
CA LYS A 209 -19.31 -2.05 -4.93
C LYS A 209 -19.22 -1.63 -3.45
N TYR A 210 -18.01 -1.37 -2.97
CA TYR A 210 -17.74 -1.00 -1.58
C TYR A 210 -17.10 0.39 -1.51
N ALA A 211 -17.44 1.13 -0.45
CA ALA A 211 -16.95 2.49 -0.24
C ALA A 211 -15.45 2.54 0.11
N VAL A 212 -14.91 1.50 0.75
CA VAL A 212 -13.52 1.47 1.22
C VAL A 212 -12.72 0.39 0.49
N ARG A 213 -11.62 0.83 -0.11
CA ARG A 213 -10.54 0.02 -0.72
C ARG A 213 -9.23 0.57 -0.22
N GLY A 214 -8.76 0.05 0.91
CA GLY A 214 -7.68 0.68 1.66
C GLY A 214 -6.39 -0.14 1.71
N VAL A 215 -5.30 0.58 1.98
CA VAL A 215 -4.01 0.00 2.34
C VAL A 215 -3.48 0.68 3.59
N MET A 216 -3.04 -0.07 4.58
CA MET A 216 -2.30 0.44 5.73
C MET A 216 -0.82 0.08 5.59
N ILE A 217 0.05 1.04 5.90
CA ILE A 217 1.50 0.90 5.83
C ILE A 217 2.11 1.27 7.18
N ASP A 218 2.86 0.34 7.77
CA ASP A 218 3.63 0.57 8.99
C ASP A 218 4.91 1.35 8.65
N ILE A 219 4.80 2.67 8.64
CA ILE A 219 5.95 3.57 8.44
C ILE A 219 6.68 3.88 9.75
N ALA A 220 6.12 3.44 10.88
CA ALA A 220 6.74 3.60 12.19
C ALA A 220 7.93 2.68 12.36
N ARG A 221 7.73 1.37 12.25
CA ARG A 221 8.77 0.35 12.45
C ARG A 221 9.75 0.29 11.30
N THR A 222 9.31 0.50 10.07
CA THR A 222 10.16 0.63 8.90
C THR A 222 9.96 1.98 8.26
N PRO A 223 10.92 2.90 8.38
CA PRO A 223 10.82 4.20 7.74
C PRO A 223 10.97 4.07 6.22
N TYR A 224 10.35 5.00 5.51
CA TYR A 224 10.44 5.13 4.06
C TYR A 224 10.97 6.52 3.72
N ARG A 225 11.69 6.65 2.62
CA ARG A 225 11.95 7.95 2.04
C ARG A 225 10.64 8.55 1.53
N MET A 226 10.56 9.87 1.53
CA MET A 226 9.33 10.54 1.12
C MET A 226 8.97 10.25 -0.34
N ASP A 227 9.96 10.25 -1.24
CA ASP A 227 9.79 9.90 -2.65
C ASP A 227 9.26 8.46 -2.85
N ALA A 228 9.70 7.51 -2.02
CA ALA A 228 9.17 6.15 -2.06
C ALA A 228 7.70 6.07 -1.60
N LEU A 229 7.30 6.88 -0.61
CA LEU A 229 5.88 6.97 -0.20
C LEU A 229 5.03 7.64 -1.28
N GLU A 230 5.56 8.67 -1.96
CA GLU A 230 4.89 9.31 -3.09
C GLU A 230 4.67 8.32 -4.24
N ASP A 231 5.68 7.50 -4.57
CA ASP A 231 5.58 6.45 -5.58
C ASP A 231 4.56 5.37 -5.20
N ILE A 232 4.50 4.98 -3.91
CA ILE A 232 3.47 4.05 -3.41
C ILE A 232 2.08 4.64 -3.63
N VAL A 233 1.86 5.91 -3.30
CA VAL A 233 0.57 6.59 -3.47
C VAL A 233 0.14 6.58 -4.94
N LYS A 234 1.01 6.94 -5.88
CA LYS A 234 0.71 6.92 -7.33
C LYS A 234 0.35 5.52 -7.82
N ALA A 235 1.14 4.51 -7.42
CA ALA A 235 0.89 3.14 -7.80
C ALA A 235 -0.42 2.57 -7.19
N LEU A 236 -0.77 2.94 -5.97
CA LEU A 236 -2.05 2.58 -5.35
C LEU A 236 -3.23 3.18 -6.12
N ALA A 237 -3.13 4.44 -6.52
CA ALA A 237 -4.16 5.11 -7.30
C ALA A 237 -4.40 4.42 -8.65
N PHE A 238 -3.34 3.96 -9.32
CA PHE A 238 -3.43 3.22 -10.58
C PHE A 238 -4.33 1.98 -10.50
N TYR A 239 -4.44 1.38 -9.30
CA TYR A 239 -5.37 0.29 -9.00
C TYR A 239 -6.67 0.77 -8.32
N LYS A 240 -7.00 2.04 -8.39
CA LYS A 240 -8.23 2.63 -7.82
C LYS A 240 -8.39 2.40 -6.32
N ILE A 241 -7.31 2.30 -5.57
CA ILE A 241 -7.32 2.34 -4.11
C ILE A 241 -7.74 3.75 -3.68
N ASN A 242 -8.60 3.87 -2.66
CA ASN A 242 -9.15 5.15 -2.21
C ASN A 242 -8.85 5.53 -0.76
N GLU A 243 -8.17 4.67 0.00
CA GLU A 243 -7.66 5.01 1.33
C GLU A 243 -6.21 4.52 1.50
N VAL A 244 -5.35 5.35 2.08
CA VAL A 244 -4.03 4.97 2.58
C VAL A 244 -3.89 5.36 4.03
N GLN A 245 -3.61 4.38 4.91
CA GLN A 245 -3.40 4.63 6.33
C GLN A 245 -1.92 4.56 6.65
N PHE A 246 -1.40 5.62 7.27
CA PHE A 246 -0.03 5.71 7.74
C PHE A 246 0.02 5.46 9.24
N HIS A 247 0.57 4.33 9.65
CA HIS A 247 0.79 3.98 11.05
C HIS A 247 2.06 4.67 11.53
N LEU A 248 1.90 5.74 12.35
CA LEU A 248 2.97 6.71 12.65
C LEU A 248 3.82 6.35 13.85
N ASN A 249 3.31 5.54 14.79
CA ASN A 249 4.04 5.15 15.99
C ASN A 249 3.87 3.67 16.32
N ASP A 250 4.92 3.09 16.87
CA ASP A 250 4.89 1.75 17.45
C ASP A 250 6.19 1.46 18.21
N ASN A 251 6.42 0.20 18.58
CA ASN A 251 7.66 -0.26 19.19
C ASN A 251 8.11 -1.60 18.63
N ARG A 252 9.39 -1.89 18.80
CA ARG A 252 9.93 -3.21 18.45
C ARG A 252 9.38 -4.28 19.38
N HIS A 253 9.30 -5.49 18.84
CA HIS A 253 8.81 -6.63 19.59
C HIS A 253 9.69 -6.94 20.79
N VAL A 254 9.05 -7.15 21.94
CA VAL A 254 9.72 -7.57 23.19
C VAL A 254 9.49 -9.07 23.41
N PRO A 255 10.53 -9.84 23.74
CA PRO A 255 10.36 -11.26 24.06
C PRO A 255 9.30 -11.47 25.15
N GLY A 256 8.39 -12.43 24.95
CA GLY A 256 7.23 -12.67 25.83
C GLY A 256 7.55 -13.09 27.27
N ASN A 257 8.84 -13.30 27.62
CA ASN A 257 9.33 -13.60 28.96
C ASN A 257 9.98 -12.38 29.66
N ALA A 258 9.89 -11.19 29.07
CA ALA A 258 10.39 -9.96 29.69
C ALA A 258 9.49 -9.54 30.88
N ASP A 259 10.10 -8.99 31.93
CA ASP A 259 9.38 -8.34 33.03
C ASP A 259 8.89 -6.96 32.57
N ARG A 260 7.68 -6.89 32.01
CA ARG A 260 7.15 -5.72 31.29
C ARG A 260 6.88 -4.51 32.21
N ASP A 261 6.81 -4.72 33.54
CA ASP A 261 6.71 -3.69 34.58
C ASP A 261 8.04 -2.99 34.87
N LYS A 262 9.17 -3.54 34.40
CA LYS A 262 10.51 -3.01 34.69
C LYS A 262 11.06 -2.25 33.49
N TYR A 263 11.39 -0.99 33.70
CA TYR A 263 11.97 -0.12 32.67
C TYR A 263 13.26 -0.68 32.05
N GLU A 264 14.07 -1.38 32.84
CA GLU A 264 15.33 -1.97 32.38
C GLU A 264 15.16 -2.93 31.19
N HIS A 265 13.99 -3.57 31.08
CA HIS A 265 13.67 -4.43 29.93
C HIS A 265 13.29 -3.62 28.69
N TRP A 266 12.80 -2.40 28.89
CA TRP A 266 12.39 -1.50 27.81
C TRP A 266 13.45 -0.48 27.40
N GLU A 267 14.49 -0.29 28.26
CA GLU A 267 15.52 0.75 28.01
C GLU A 267 16.16 0.61 26.63
N ASN A 268 16.39 -0.63 26.19
CA ASN A 268 17.01 -0.94 24.91
C ASN A 268 16.01 -1.33 23.79
N VAL A 269 14.71 -1.32 24.06
CA VAL A 269 13.67 -1.55 23.05
C VAL A 269 13.39 -0.23 22.37
N GLU A 270 13.36 -0.24 21.06
CA GLU A 270 13.08 0.96 20.29
C GLU A 270 11.58 1.25 20.28
N GLY A 271 11.22 2.48 20.61
CA GLY A 271 9.91 3.05 20.35
C GLY A 271 10.03 4.08 19.23
N MET A 272 9.09 4.08 18.31
CA MET A 272 9.10 4.90 17.11
C MET A 272 7.91 5.85 17.07
N PHE A 273 8.17 7.06 16.56
CA PHE A 273 7.17 8.01 16.10
C PHE A 273 7.80 8.85 15.00
N ARG A 274 7.17 8.92 13.84
CA ARG A 274 7.80 9.42 12.63
C ARG A 274 7.46 10.87 12.27
N LEU A 275 6.61 11.55 13.03
CA LEU A 275 6.23 12.93 12.76
C LEU A 275 6.87 13.88 13.78
N GLU A 276 7.38 15.02 13.32
CA GLU A 276 7.90 16.05 14.20
C GLU A 276 6.80 16.70 15.04
N SER A 277 7.14 17.12 16.27
CA SER A 277 6.25 17.86 17.17
C SER A 277 6.93 19.13 17.65
N ASP A 278 6.23 20.25 17.55
CA ASP A 278 6.65 21.53 18.10
C ASP A 278 6.35 21.63 19.60
N THR A 279 5.26 21.00 20.02
CA THR A 279 4.87 20.88 21.44
C THR A 279 5.87 20.05 22.23
N PHE A 280 6.38 18.97 21.61
CA PHE A 280 7.32 18.03 22.22
C PHE A 280 8.56 17.83 21.34
N PRO A 281 9.47 18.84 21.21
CA PRO A 281 10.56 18.81 20.23
C PRO A 281 11.58 17.68 20.41
N SER A 282 11.67 17.10 21.62
CA SER A 282 12.53 15.95 21.89
C SER A 282 11.80 14.59 21.71
N LEU A 283 10.56 14.60 21.26
CA LEU A 283 9.79 13.39 20.90
C LEU A 283 10.32 12.87 19.55
N LYS A 284 11.39 12.11 19.62
CA LYS A 284 12.06 11.57 18.43
C LYS A 284 12.31 10.09 18.60
N THR A 285 12.17 9.36 17.51
CA THR A 285 12.56 7.96 17.44
C THR A 285 14.03 7.80 17.82
N THR A 286 14.29 6.92 18.80
CA THR A 286 15.65 6.63 19.28
C THR A 286 16.09 5.28 18.77
N GLU A 287 16.48 5.21 17.51
CA GLU A 287 17.02 3.99 16.93
C GLU A 287 18.46 3.78 17.36
N LYS A 288 18.83 2.53 17.60
CA LYS A 288 20.24 2.14 17.63
C LYS A 288 20.82 2.46 16.25
N LYS A 289 22.03 3.00 16.21
CA LYS A 289 22.75 3.29 14.96
C LYS A 289 22.66 2.09 14.01
N ASN A 290 21.75 2.19 13.06
CA ASN A 290 21.72 1.33 11.90
C ASN A 290 22.45 2.08 10.79
N ASP A 291 23.55 1.52 10.31
CA ASP A 291 24.37 2.17 9.28
C ASP A 291 23.52 2.45 8.01
N TYR A 292 22.56 1.60 7.70
CA TYR A 292 21.61 1.81 6.61
C TYR A 292 20.76 3.09 6.81
N TYR A 293 20.16 3.29 7.98
CA TYR A 293 19.37 4.49 8.23
C TYR A 293 20.22 5.77 8.25
N ASN A 294 21.46 5.69 8.75
CA ASN A 294 22.40 6.80 8.69
C ASN A 294 22.78 7.14 7.24
N GLU A 295 22.94 6.14 6.39
CA GLU A 295 23.31 6.34 4.99
C GLU A 295 22.12 6.86 4.15
N VAL A 296 20.94 6.29 4.34
CA VAL A 296 19.74 6.60 3.54
C VAL A 296 19.06 7.88 4.01
N PHE A 297 18.94 8.07 5.33
CA PHE A 297 18.19 9.19 5.93
C PHE A 297 19.08 10.23 6.63
N GLY A 298 20.38 10.01 6.72
CA GLY A 298 21.28 10.92 7.46
C GLY A 298 21.11 10.86 8.99
N GLY A 299 20.40 9.84 9.50
CA GLY A 299 20.13 9.66 10.92
C GLY A 299 18.80 8.94 11.18
N SER A 300 18.22 9.15 12.34
CA SER A 300 16.88 8.65 12.65
C SER A 300 15.84 9.39 11.83
N PRO A 301 15.09 8.71 10.94
CA PRO A 301 14.16 9.37 10.06
C PRO A 301 12.94 9.87 10.82
N GLN A 302 12.66 11.15 10.66
CA GLN A 302 11.47 11.82 11.17
C GLN A 302 10.99 12.79 10.07
N TYR A 303 9.72 12.67 9.70
CA TYR A 303 9.11 13.53 8.71
C TYR A 303 8.77 14.88 9.32
N THR A 304 9.01 15.94 8.59
CA THR A 304 8.49 17.27 8.94
C THR A 304 6.99 17.32 8.69
N LYS A 305 6.29 18.21 9.39
CA LYS A 305 4.85 18.45 9.16
C LYS A 305 4.58 18.86 7.70
N GLU A 306 5.50 19.62 7.08
CA GLU A 306 5.37 20.06 5.69
C GLU A 306 5.50 18.88 4.71
N GLU A 307 6.52 18.03 4.86
CA GLU A 307 6.68 16.83 4.03
C GLU A 307 5.45 15.92 4.14
N TYR A 308 4.95 15.70 5.36
CA TYR A 308 3.78 14.87 5.58
C TYR A 308 2.49 15.47 5.00
N LYS A 309 2.31 16.80 5.10
CA LYS A 309 1.20 17.50 4.43
C LYS A 309 1.29 17.36 2.90
N ASN A 310 2.48 17.49 2.34
CA ASN A 310 2.70 17.35 0.89
C ASN A 310 2.35 15.95 0.40
N LEU A 311 2.76 14.91 1.13
CA LEU A 311 2.38 13.52 0.84
C LEU A 311 0.86 13.32 0.87
N GLN A 312 0.18 13.87 1.88
CA GLN A 312 -1.28 13.77 1.99
C GLN A 312 -1.99 14.54 0.87
N ASN A 313 -1.50 15.73 0.50
CA ASN A 313 -2.03 16.48 -0.64
C ASN A 313 -1.88 15.68 -1.94
N LEU A 314 -0.71 15.05 -2.15
CA LEU A 314 -0.50 14.18 -3.30
C LEU A 314 -1.53 13.03 -3.30
N ALA A 315 -1.73 12.37 -2.16
CA ALA A 315 -2.72 11.29 -2.05
C ALA A 315 -4.13 11.76 -2.45
N MET A 316 -4.56 12.92 -1.95
CA MET A 316 -5.86 13.51 -2.28
C MET A 316 -5.96 13.88 -3.77
N ASP A 317 -4.85 14.36 -4.37
CA ASP A 317 -4.79 14.65 -5.79
C ASP A 317 -4.95 13.41 -6.67
N TYR A 318 -4.51 12.27 -6.15
CA TYR A 318 -4.70 10.94 -6.76
C TYR A 318 -5.98 10.23 -6.29
N GLY A 319 -6.93 10.94 -5.68
CA GLY A 319 -8.22 10.41 -5.26
C GLY A 319 -8.17 9.48 -4.05
N ILE A 320 -7.09 9.52 -3.29
CA ILE A 320 -6.89 8.69 -2.10
C ILE A 320 -7.05 9.53 -0.84
N ASN A 321 -7.92 9.10 0.07
CA ASN A 321 -8.04 9.69 1.41
C ASN A 321 -6.88 9.22 2.29
N PRO A 322 -5.97 10.10 2.75
CA PRO A 322 -4.91 9.74 3.67
C PRO A 322 -5.44 9.66 5.11
N ILE A 323 -5.20 8.54 5.78
CA ILE A 323 -5.59 8.33 7.17
C ILE A 323 -4.33 8.37 8.03
N SER A 324 -4.23 9.37 8.90
CA SER A 324 -3.18 9.45 9.90
C SER A 324 -3.56 8.63 11.12
N GLU A 325 -2.64 7.78 11.59
CA GLU A 325 -2.85 6.96 12.78
C GLU A 325 -1.82 7.27 13.86
N ILE A 326 -2.31 7.62 15.05
CA ILE A 326 -1.52 7.61 16.28
C ILE A 326 -2.10 6.50 17.16
N ASP A 327 -1.35 5.44 17.34
CA ASP A 327 -1.79 4.28 18.09
C ASP A 327 -1.49 4.42 19.59
N ALA A 328 -2.57 4.47 20.36
CA ALA A 328 -2.58 4.51 21.80
C ALA A 328 -3.96 4.05 22.34
N PRO A 329 -4.09 3.53 23.56
CA PRO A 329 -3.12 3.54 24.67
C PRO A 329 -2.18 2.33 24.74
N GLY A 330 -2.28 1.39 23.80
CA GLY A 330 -1.24 0.39 23.52
C GLY A 330 -0.08 1.02 22.75
N HIS A 331 0.91 0.25 22.31
CA HIS A 331 1.97 0.67 21.37
C HIS A 331 2.62 2.05 21.64
N SER A 332 2.59 2.50 22.90
CA SER A 332 2.93 3.85 23.34
C SER A 332 4.33 3.99 23.94
N LEU A 333 5.23 3.02 23.67
CA LEU A 333 6.55 2.97 24.33
C LEU A 333 7.35 4.26 24.16
N LEU A 334 7.36 4.86 22.96
CA LEU A 334 8.11 6.09 22.78
C LEU A 334 7.54 7.23 23.62
N PHE A 335 6.23 7.36 23.71
CA PHE A 335 5.56 8.39 24.50
C PHE A 335 5.89 8.25 25.99
N THR A 336 5.84 7.04 26.53
CA THR A 336 6.18 6.77 27.94
C THR A 336 7.67 7.03 28.21
N LYS A 337 8.56 6.66 27.31
CA LYS A 337 10.00 6.95 27.38
C LYS A 337 10.30 8.44 27.31
N TYR A 338 9.64 9.14 26.39
CA TYR A 338 9.80 10.58 26.21
C TYR A 338 9.46 11.32 27.52
N VAL A 339 8.26 11.10 28.05
CA VAL A 339 7.85 11.78 29.30
C VAL A 339 8.78 11.45 30.45
N ARG A 340 9.24 10.19 30.56
CA ARG A 340 10.21 9.78 31.58
C ARG A 340 11.54 10.53 31.47
N ASN A 341 12.05 10.66 30.27
CA ASN A 341 13.41 11.20 30.02
C ASN A 341 13.45 12.72 29.87
N HIS A 342 12.31 13.33 29.47
CA HIS A 342 12.16 14.77 29.18
C HIS A 342 11.01 15.39 29.99
N LEU A 343 10.83 14.97 31.26
CA LEU A 343 9.69 15.41 32.08
C LEU A 343 9.61 16.94 32.23
N ASP A 344 10.73 17.60 32.40
CA ASP A 344 10.78 19.07 32.54
C ASP A 344 10.29 19.79 31.25
N GLU A 345 10.62 19.23 30.07
CA GLU A 345 10.16 19.74 28.78
C GLU A 345 8.66 19.49 28.62
N ALA A 346 8.21 18.27 28.88
CA ALA A 346 6.81 17.91 28.83
C ALA A 346 5.93 18.77 29.76
N GLN A 347 6.39 18.98 31.01
CA GLN A 347 5.67 19.83 31.98
C GLN A 347 5.68 21.29 31.61
N LYS A 348 6.73 21.79 30.95
CA LYS A 348 6.79 23.15 30.46
C LYS A 348 5.79 23.37 29.32
N ALA A 349 5.66 22.41 28.41
CA ALA A 349 4.68 22.45 27.32
C ALA A 349 3.26 22.25 27.84
N VAL A 350 3.04 21.25 28.68
CA VAL A 350 1.73 20.83 29.22
C VAL A 350 1.83 20.70 30.74
N PRO A 351 1.49 21.73 31.51
CA PRO A 351 1.60 21.75 32.97
C PRO A 351 0.80 20.69 33.71
N GLU A 352 -0.18 20.07 33.06
CA GLU A 352 -1.03 18.99 33.55
C GLU A 352 -0.28 17.66 33.66
N ILE A 353 0.82 17.49 32.95
CA ILE A 353 1.71 16.33 33.06
C ILE A 353 2.48 16.41 34.38
N LYS A 354 2.14 15.59 35.37
CA LYS A 354 2.75 15.61 36.72
C LYS A 354 3.85 14.57 36.92
N GLY A 355 3.97 13.60 36.04
CA GLY A 355 4.94 12.50 36.17
C GLY A 355 4.84 11.53 35.00
N ASN A 356 5.40 10.33 35.19
CA ASN A 356 5.33 9.27 34.19
C ASN A 356 3.90 8.94 33.77
N ILE A 357 3.74 8.56 32.51
CA ILE A 357 2.43 8.26 31.90
C ILE A 357 2.21 6.76 31.61
N ASN A 358 3.20 5.91 31.88
CA ASN A 358 3.11 4.47 31.66
C ASN A 358 2.19 3.76 32.66
N ALA A 359 1.54 2.68 32.25
CA ALA A 359 0.89 1.74 33.16
C ALA A 359 1.92 1.05 34.07
N ASP A 360 1.54 0.78 35.33
CA ASP A 360 2.48 0.16 36.29
C ASP A 360 2.87 -1.29 35.90
N LYS A 361 2.03 -1.95 35.12
CA LYS A 361 2.23 -3.32 34.65
C LYS A 361 3.07 -3.45 33.39
N ASP A 362 3.15 -2.35 32.61
CA ASP A 362 3.77 -2.39 31.29
C ASP A 362 4.15 -1.00 30.78
N TRP A 363 5.36 -0.85 30.29
CA TRP A 363 5.88 0.44 29.81
C TRP A 363 5.42 0.81 28.40
N GLU A 364 4.94 -0.13 27.61
CA GLU A 364 4.37 0.20 26.29
C GLU A 364 2.91 0.66 26.37
N LEU A 365 2.28 0.55 27.54
CA LEU A 365 0.89 0.94 27.77
C LEU A 365 0.82 2.27 28.48
N LEU A 366 -0.09 3.16 28.07
CA LEU A 366 -0.44 4.35 28.83
C LEU A 366 -1.22 3.97 30.11
N ALA A 367 -1.05 4.75 31.16
CA ALA A 367 -1.80 4.55 32.40
C ALA A 367 -3.28 4.95 32.23
N MET A 368 -4.18 4.06 32.61
CA MET A 368 -5.61 4.25 32.54
C MET A 368 -6.26 4.40 33.92
N THR A 369 -5.45 4.60 34.97
CA THR A 369 -5.92 4.78 36.34
C THR A 369 -5.01 5.73 37.13
N GLY A 370 -5.56 6.40 38.16
CA GLY A 370 -4.79 7.23 39.10
C GLY A 370 -4.24 8.52 38.47
N GLU A 371 -3.29 9.15 39.14
CA GLU A 371 -2.70 10.43 38.71
C GLU A 371 -1.92 10.33 37.40
N LYS A 372 -1.37 9.16 37.08
CA LYS A 372 -0.69 8.91 35.82
C LYS A 372 -1.65 8.96 34.63
N LYS A 373 -2.92 8.53 34.80
CA LYS A 373 -3.95 8.62 33.78
C LYS A 373 -4.15 10.06 33.31
N ASP A 374 -4.31 11.00 34.26
CA ASP A 374 -4.55 12.39 33.93
C ASP A 374 -3.36 13.01 33.17
N SER A 375 -2.13 12.63 33.53
CA SER A 375 -0.93 13.03 32.80
C SER A 375 -0.86 12.39 31.40
N ALA A 376 -1.25 11.12 31.25
CA ALA A 376 -1.29 10.43 29.95
C ALA A 376 -2.34 11.08 29.02
N PHE A 377 -3.49 11.41 29.55
CA PHE A 377 -4.55 12.10 28.78
C PHE A 377 -4.11 13.49 28.35
N ALA A 378 -3.50 14.27 29.26
CA ALA A 378 -3.00 15.60 28.94
C ALA A 378 -1.88 15.56 27.85
N PHE A 379 -1.02 14.53 27.88
CA PHE A 379 -0.01 14.34 26.86
C PHE A 379 -0.63 14.04 25.50
N MET A 380 -1.56 13.08 25.44
CA MET A 380 -2.20 12.66 24.19
C MET A 380 -3.10 13.75 23.61
N ASP A 381 -3.85 14.47 24.45
CA ASP A 381 -4.63 15.64 24.03
C ASP A 381 -3.73 16.64 23.30
N ALA A 382 -2.66 17.08 23.96
CA ALA A 382 -1.78 18.09 23.40
C ALA A 382 -1.11 17.62 22.09
N LEU A 383 -0.84 16.32 21.96
CA LEU A 383 -0.28 15.74 20.75
C LEU A 383 -1.31 15.72 19.59
N PHE A 384 -2.56 15.32 19.87
CA PHE A 384 -3.63 15.33 18.88
C PHE A 384 -4.03 16.75 18.50
N ASP A 385 -4.18 17.66 19.50
CA ASP A 385 -4.50 19.06 19.26
C ASP A 385 -3.47 19.71 18.32
N GLU A 386 -2.19 19.46 18.53
CA GLU A 386 -1.13 20.01 17.66
C GLU A 386 -1.37 19.66 16.19
N TYR A 387 -1.66 18.39 15.87
CA TYR A 387 -1.81 17.97 14.48
C TYR A 387 -3.17 18.28 13.87
N LEU A 388 -4.18 18.38 14.69
CA LEU A 388 -5.53 18.73 14.25
C LEU A 388 -5.71 20.25 14.10
N GLU A 389 -5.28 21.06 15.09
CA GLU A 389 -5.40 22.52 15.04
C GLU A 389 -4.49 23.16 13.98
N GLU A 390 -3.33 22.56 13.67
CA GLU A 390 -2.40 23.04 12.64
C GLU A 390 -2.68 22.47 11.24
N ASP A 391 -3.81 21.77 11.05
CA ASP A 391 -4.16 21.09 9.80
C ASP A 391 -3.02 20.21 9.28
N VAL A 392 -2.37 19.44 10.17
CA VAL A 392 -1.33 18.48 9.74
C VAL A 392 -1.97 17.18 9.25
N PHE A 393 -3.07 16.75 9.85
CA PHE A 393 -3.86 15.61 9.40
C PHE A 393 -4.93 16.11 8.42
N LEU A 394 -4.68 15.95 7.11
CA LEU A 394 -5.53 16.52 6.06
C LEU A 394 -6.71 15.63 5.69
N GLY A 395 -6.57 14.30 5.79
CA GLY A 395 -7.62 13.35 5.45
C GLY A 395 -8.92 13.56 6.24
N ASP A 396 -10.01 13.04 5.73
CA ASP A 396 -11.33 13.15 6.39
C ASP A 396 -11.51 12.18 7.57
N THR A 397 -10.57 11.27 7.76
CA THR A 397 -10.59 10.23 8.80
C THR A 397 -9.26 10.20 9.56
N VAL A 398 -9.32 10.06 10.87
CA VAL A 398 -8.17 9.85 11.74
C VAL A 398 -8.36 8.53 12.49
N ASN A 399 -7.32 7.68 12.52
CA ASN A 399 -7.31 6.46 13.30
C ASN A 399 -6.62 6.73 14.65
N ILE A 400 -7.31 6.41 15.74
CA ILE A 400 -6.84 6.62 17.11
C ILE A 400 -6.16 5.37 17.71
N GLY A 401 -5.90 4.32 16.91
CA GLY A 401 -5.34 3.06 17.34
C GLY A 401 -6.31 2.24 18.21
N ALA A 402 -6.01 2.16 19.49
CA ALA A 402 -6.81 1.53 20.54
C ALA A 402 -6.92 0.00 20.43
N ASP A 403 -5.85 -0.66 19.99
CA ASP A 403 -5.72 -2.10 20.07
C ASP A 403 -4.77 -2.54 21.20
N GLU A 404 -4.69 -3.82 21.36
CA GLU A 404 -3.71 -4.57 22.18
C GLU A 404 -3.36 -3.99 23.56
N TYR A 405 -4.34 -3.36 24.26
CA TYR A 405 -4.15 -3.01 25.68
C TYR A 405 -4.15 -4.28 26.53
N TRP A 406 -3.00 -4.92 26.60
CA TRP A 406 -2.79 -6.24 27.16
C TRP A 406 -3.25 -6.37 28.62
N ASN A 407 -3.89 -7.51 28.95
CA ASN A 407 -4.27 -7.86 30.32
C ASN A 407 -5.08 -6.76 31.04
N ILE A 408 -5.99 -6.09 30.32
CA ILE A 408 -6.85 -5.07 30.90
C ILE A 408 -7.69 -5.62 32.07
N ASN A 409 -7.64 -4.94 33.19
CA ASN A 409 -8.44 -5.29 34.37
C ASN A 409 -9.67 -4.38 34.53
N ASP A 410 -10.53 -4.68 35.53
CA ASP A 410 -11.77 -3.96 35.73
C ASP A 410 -11.60 -2.52 36.25
N GLN A 411 -10.42 -2.18 36.79
CA GLN A 411 -10.10 -0.81 37.23
C GLN A 411 -9.62 0.05 36.07
N GLU A 412 -8.92 -0.54 35.11
CA GLU A 412 -8.38 0.14 33.92
C GLU A 412 -9.45 0.37 32.84
N ARG A 413 -10.41 -0.55 32.74
CA ARG A 413 -11.43 -0.54 31.68
C ARG A 413 -12.20 0.80 31.53
N PRO A 414 -12.68 1.43 32.64
CA PRO A 414 -13.32 2.75 32.52
C PRO A 414 -12.38 3.82 31.97
N GLY A 415 -11.09 3.77 32.31
CA GLY A 415 -10.09 4.71 31.79
C GLY A 415 -9.86 4.54 30.30
N VAL A 416 -9.78 3.29 29.80
CA VAL A 416 -9.67 3.03 28.35
C VAL A 416 -10.93 3.53 27.61
N GLN A 417 -12.13 3.30 28.18
CA GLN A 417 -13.37 3.81 27.60
C GLN A 417 -13.39 5.35 27.56
N GLU A 418 -12.97 6.00 28.63
CA GLU A 418 -12.83 7.46 28.71
C GLU A 418 -11.80 7.98 27.71
N TYR A 419 -10.64 7.31 27.56
CA TYR A 419 -9.61 7.63 26.58
C TYR A 419 -10.18 7.60 25.15
N ILE A 420 -10.80 6.47 24.76
CA ILE A 420 -11.38 6.32 23.42
C ILE A 420 -12.40 7.43 23.14
N ARG A 421 -13.30 7.73 24.09
CA ARG A 421 -14.30 8.76 23.91
C ARG A 421 -13.65 10.15 23.75
N LYS A 422 -12.69 10.46 24.60
CA LYS A 422 -11.99 11.75 24.59
C LYS A 422 -11.25 12.00 23.28
N MET A 423 -10.47 11.02 22.79
CA MET A 423 -9.78 11.15 21.51
C MET A 423 -10.76 11.20 20.34
N ALA A 424 -11.83 10.42 20.39
CA ALA A 424 -12.86 10.45 19.36
C ALA A 424 -13.59 11.80 19.31
N ASP A 425 -13.91 12.37 20.45
CA ASP A 425 -14.58 13.69 20.50
C ASP A 425 -13.63 14.78 20.00
N ASN A 426 -12.34 14.76 20.37
CA ASN A 426 -11.32 15.68 19.87
C ASN A 426 -11.22 15.64 18.32
N VAL A 427 -11.11 14.45 17.73
CA VAL A 427 -11.07 14.30 16.27
C VAL A 427 -12.35 14.83 15.60
N LYS A 428 -13.53 14.57 16.19
CA LYS A 428 -14.82 15.03 15.65
C LYS A 428 -15.04 16.53 15.76
N ASP A 429 -14.49 17.16 16.81
CA ASP A 429 -14.55 18.62 16.98
C ASP A 429 -13.81 19.36 15.85
N HIS A 430 -12.96 18.62 15.07
CA HIS A 430 -12.29 19.08 13.85
C HIS A 430 -12.98 18.58 12.56
N ASP A 431 -14.25 18.23 12.61
CA ASP A 431 -15.07 17.78 11.46
C ASP A 431 -14.52 16.51 10.76
N LYS A 432 -13.77 15.65 11.48
CA LYS A 432 -13.20 14.41 10.95
C LYS A 432 -13.93 13.17 11.46
N LYS A 433 -13.91 12.11 10.66
CA LYS A 433 -14.36 10.78 11.05
C LYS A 433 -13.31 10.14 11.96
N VAL A 434 -13.77 9.31 12.87
CA VAL A 434 -12.89 8.55 13.78
C VAL A 434 -12.94 7.10 13.44
N ARG A 435 -11.76 6.49 13.35
CA ARG A 435 -11.60 5.04 13.19
C ARG A 435 -10.69 4.50 14.29
N MET A 436 -10.87 3.24 14.67
CA MET A 436 -9.98 2.55 15.60
C MET A 436 -9.86 1.08 15.23
N TRP A 437 -8.83 0.40 15.73
CA TRP A 437 -8.70 -1.05 15.61
C TRP A 437 -9.75 -1.79 16.42
N GLY A 438 -10.22 -2.90 15.90
CA GLY A 438 -11.28 -3.73 16.52
C GLY A 438 -10.78 -4.48 17.75
N SER A 439 -10.90 -3.85 18.92
CA SER A 439 -10.57 -4.42 20.23
C SER A 439 -11.67 -4.20 21.27
N THR A 440 -12.84 -3.79 20.83
CA THR A 440 -13.93 -3.35 21.71
C THR A 440 -14.47 -4.46 22.61
N SER A 441 -14.34 -5.75 22.23
CA SER A 441 -14.69 -6.89 23.06
C SER A 441 -13.87 -6.96 24.36
N GLN A 442 -12.67 -6.37 24.36
CA GLN A 442 -11.81 -6.25 25.55
C GLN A 442 -12.25 -5.09 26.45
N PHE A 443 -12.77 -4.01 25.86
CA PHE A 443 -13.06 -2.75 26.54
C PHE A 443 -14.48 -2.67 27.10
N PHE A 444 -15.44 -3.33 26.46
CA PHE A 444 -16.85 -3.26 26.87
C PHE A 444 -17.35 -4.60 27.40
N LYS A 445 -17.95 -4.60 28.60
CA LYS A 445 -18.48 -5.80 29.25
C LYS A 445 -19.85 -6.22 28.76
N ASN A 446 -20.59 -5.29 28.18
CA ASN A 446 -21.95 -5.55 27.70
C ASN A 446 -22.25 -4.75 26.41
N GLN A 447 -23.31 -5.17 25.72
CA GLN A 447 -23.71 -4.61 24.45
C GLN A 447 -24.16 -3.14 24.53
N ASP A 448 -24.78 -2.73 25.63
CA ASP A 448 -25.26 -1.35 25.77
C ASP A 448 -24.09 -0.36 25.90
N GLN A 449 -23.04 -0.76 26.63
CA GLN A 449 -21.82 0.05 26.71
C GLN A 449 -21.16 0.17 25.34
N ALA A 450 -21.03 -0.93 24.61
CA ALA A 450 -20.43 -0.91 23.28
C ALA A 450 -21.25 -0.06 22.32
N LYS A 451 -22.58 -0.18 22.32
CA LYS A 451 -23.47 0.59 21.43
C LYS A 451 -23.31 2.11 21.58
N ALA A 452 -22.92 2.59 22.75
CA ALA A 452 -22.68 4.03 22.99
C ALA A 452 -21.46 4.60 22.23
N TYR A 453 -20.68 3.76 21.56
CA TYR A 453 -19.48 4.12 20.79
C TYR A 453 -19.60 3.76 19.29
N ASN A 454 -20.80 3.44 18.79
CA ASN A 454 -21.03 3.06 17.40
C ASN A 454 -20.93 4.21 16.38
N ASP A 455 -20.62 5.39 16.87
CA ASP A 455 -20.23 6.58 16.11
C ASP A 455 -18.74 6.60 15.73
N ILE A 456 -17.98 5.56 16.12
CA ILE A 456 -16.59 5.32 15.75
C ILE A 456 -16.54 4.14 14.79
N GLU A 457 -15.86 4.28 13.64
CA GLU A 457 -15.66 3.20 12.67
C GLU A 457 -14.64 2.20 13.21
N ILE A 458 -14.74 0.92 12.83
CA ILE A 458 -13.86 -0.15 13.29
C ILE A 458 -13.11 -0.79 12.12
N ASP A 459 -11.79 -0.83 12.22
CA ASP A 459 -10.93 -1.71 11.43
C ASP A 459 -10.90 -3.11 12.08
N PHE A 460 -11.67 -4.06 11.54
CA PHE A 460 -11.71 -5.43 12.05
C PHE A 460 -10.46 -6.20 11.63
N TRP A 461 -9.62 -6.60 12.59
CA TRP A 461 -8.37 -7.31 12.29
C TRP A 461 -8.29 -8.73 12.86
N SER A 462 -9.02 -9.05 13.92
CA SER A 462 -8.93 -10.36 14.56
C SER A 462 -10.18 -10.71 15.38
N ASN A 463 -10.69 -11.92 15.19
CA ASN A 463 -11.80 -12.44 15.98
C ASN A 463 -11.44 -12.76 17.44
N SER A 464 -10.16 -12.77 17.80
CA SER A 464 -9.70 -12.90 19.18
C SER A 464 -9.96 -11.62 20.01
N TRP A 465 -10.02 -10.48 19.32
CA TRP A 465 -10.19 -9.16 19.90
C TRP A 465 -11.56 -8.55 19.65
N GLU A 466 -12.21 -8.95 18.56
CA GLU A 466 -13.50 -8.39 18.16
C GLU A 466 -14.40 -9.42 17.49
N ASN A 467 -15.72 -9.20 17.56
CA ASN A 467 -16.69 -9.91 16.76
C ASN A 467 -17.37 -8.93 15.80
N ALA A 468 -16.98 -8.96 14.54
CA ALA A 468 -17.44 -8.00 13.53
C ALA A 468 -18.98 -8.05 13.33
N ALA A 469 -19.60 -9.22 13.26
CA ALA A 469 -21.04 -9.33 13.07
C ALA A 469 -21.81 -8.70 14.23
N ASN A 470 -21.37 -8.92 15.48
CA ASN A 470 -22.00 -8.31 16.64
C ASN A 470 -21.87 -6.77 16.63
N ARG A 471 -20.76 -6.23 16.14
CA ARG A 471 -20.57 -4.78 16.04
C ARG A 471 -21.46 -4.18 14.96
N ILE A 472 -21.54 -4.82 13.81
CA ILE A 472 -22.46 -4.42 12.74
C ILE A 472 -23.92 -4.44 13.24
N GLU A 473 -24.34 -5.43 13.99
CA GLU A 473 -25.69 -5.49 14.61
C GLU A 473 -25.92 -4.33 15.62
N GLN A 474 -24.86 -3.84 16.25
CA GLN A 474 -24.90 -2.69 17.16
C GLN A 474 -24.83 -1.33 16.45
N GLY A 475 -24.71 -1.33 15.12
CA GLY A 475 -24.70 -0.14 14.29
C GLY A 475 -23.32 0.45 14.02
N TYR A 476 -22.25 -0.24 14.38
CA TYR A 476 -20.90 0.18 13.98
C TYR A 476 -20.68 -0.01 12.48
N LYS A 477 -20.03 0.95 11.86
CA LYS A 477 -19.45 0.78 10.53
C LYS A 477 -18.11 0.03 10.65
N VAL A 478 -17.91 -0.97 9.80
CA VAL A 478 -16.77 -1.89 9.87
C VAL A 478 -16.04 -1.94 8.53
N VAL A 479 -14.72 -1.82 8.58
CA VAL A 479 -13.80 -2.12 7.49
C VAL A 479 -13.14 -3.48 7.78
N ASN A 480 -13.16 -4.38 6.81
CA ASN A 480 -12.55 -5.70 6.96
C ASN A 480 -11.03 -5.60 6.72
N VAL A 481 -10.23 -5.79 7.78
CA VAL A 481 -8.76 -5.81 7.76
C VAL A 481 -8.23 -7.14 8.30
N ASP A 482 -9.02 -8.21 8.15
CA ASP A 482 -8.78 -9.52 8.77
C ASP A 482 -7.34 -10.02 8.59
N SER A 483 -6.63 -10.13 9.69
CA SER A 483 -5.22 -10.54 9.72
C SER A 483 -4.92 -11.92 9.15
N PHE A 484 -5.94 -12.76 9.01
CA PHE A 484 -5.79 -14.08 8.41
C PHE A 484 -5.70 -14.01 6.88
N HIS A 485 -6.37 -13.04 6.26
CA HIS A 485 -6.48 -12.91 4.82
C HIS A 485 -5.67 -11.75 4.24
N LEU A 486 -5.55 -10.63 4.99
CA LEU A 486 -5.16 -9.33 4.45
C LEU A 486 -3.88 -8.73 5.05
N TYR A 487 -3.17 -9.45 5.95
CA TYR A 487 -1.92 -8.98 6.52
C TYR A 487 -0.71 -9.52 5.76
N GLY A 488 0.14 -8.60 5.29
CA GLY A 488 1.55 -8.84 5.00
C GLY A 488 2.39 -8.42 6.23
N ASN A 489 3.35 -9.25 6.61
CA ASN A 489 4.26 -8.96 7.71
C ASN A 489 5.61 -9.66 7.44
N PRO A 490 6.53 -8.96 6.77
CA PRO A 490 7.80 -9.53 6.33
C PRO A 490 8.55 -10.25 7.45
N GLY A 491 9.01 -11.46 7.14
CA GLY A 491 9.71 -12.33 8.08
C GLY A 491 8.80 -13.12 9.04
N ARG A 492 7.49 -12.89 9.03
CA ARG A 492 6.53 -13.65 9.86
C ARG A 492 5.95 -14.86 9.13
N ASP A 493 6.69 -15.96 9.07
CA ASP A 493 6.21 -17.29 8.66
C ASP A 493 5.07 -17.23 7.60
N LYS A 494 3.85 -17.66 7.94
CA LYS A 494 2.71 -17.70 7.02
C LYS A 494 2.10 -16.34 6.64
N ARG A 495 2.57 -15.26 7.24
CA ARG A 495 2.11 -13.88 7.00
C ARG A 495 3.19 -13.02 6.35
N ASP A 496 4.29 -13.60 5.90
CA ASP A 496 5.34 -12.85 5.21
C ASP A 496 4.77 -12.05 4.02
N VAL A 497 3.89 -12.69 3.26
CA VAL A 497 3.13 -12.08 2.16
C VAL A 497 1.65 -12.49 2.23
N VAL A 498 0.78 -11.63 1.74
CA VAL A 498 -0.63 -11.99 1.53
C VAL A 498 -0.72 -13.10 0.47
N ASN A 499 -1.48 -14.14 0.76
CA ASN A 499 -1.77 -15.17 -0.24
C ASN A 499 -2.79 -14.68 -1.26
N VAL A 500 -2.29 -14.03 -2.32
CA VAL A 500 -3.09 -13.36 -3.36
C VAL A 500 -4.04 -14.34 -4.07
N GLU A 501 -3.58 -15.57 -4.37
CA GLU A 501 -4.41 -16.59 -4.99
C GLU A 501 -5.59 -16.99 -4.09
N HIS A 502 -5.35 -17.14 -2.79
CA HIS A 502 -6.42 -17.43 -1.83
C HIS A 502 -7.42 -16.28 -1.74
N VAL A 503 -6.94 -15.03 -1.67
CA VAL A 503 -7.81 -13.84 -1.65
C VAL A 503 -8.64 -13.77 -2.92
N PHE A 504 -8.04 -13.98 -4.07
CA PHE A 504 -8.75 -13.97 -5.34
C PHE A 504 -9.84 -15.05 -5.41
N ASN A 505 -9.51 -16.32 -5.11
CA ASN A 505 -10.39 -17.46 -5.33
C ASN A 505 -11.42 -17.67 -4.21
N ASN A 506 -11.10 -17.31 -2.94
CA ASN A 506 -11.84 -17.84 -1.78
C ASN A 506 -12.31 -16.76 -0.79
N TRP A 507 -11.97 -15.49 -1.02
CA TRP A 507 -12.31 -14.42 -0.10
C TRP A 507 -13.09 -13.30 -0.81
N ASP A 508 -13.95 -12.64 -0.06
CA ASP A 508 -14.58 -11.36 -0.40
C ASP A 508 -14.76 -10.53 0.89
N PRO A 509 -15.03 -9.21 0.80
CA PRO A 509 -15.13 -8.34 1.97
C PRO A 509 -16.13 -8.80 3.04
N THR A 510 -17.12 -9.63 2.70
CA THR A 510 -18.09 -10.14 3.68
C THR A 510 -17.53 -11.24 4.58
N VAL A 511 -16.36 -11.81 4.22
CA VAL A 511 -15.72 -12.91 4.94
C VAL A 511 -14.70 -12.37 5.93
N MET A 512 -15.00 -12.50 7.20
CA MET A 512 -14.11 -12.15 8.33
C MET A 512 -13.94 -13.40 9.19
N THR A 513 -12.75 -13.64 9.73
CA THR A 513 -12.51 -14.81 10.58
C THR A 513 -13.53 -14.86 11.72
N GLY A 514 -14.28 -15.97 11.79
CA GLY A 514 -15.34 -16.18 12.77
C GLY A 514 -16.67 -15.46 12.47
N SER A 515 -16.78 -14.73 11.38
CA SER A 515 -18.00 -14.02 10.98
C SER A 515 -18.15 -14.00 9.46
N LYS A 516 -19.39 -14.02 9.02
CA LYS A 516 -19.76 -13.70 7.63
C LYS A 516 -21.03 -12.85 7.66
N VAL A 517 -21.01 -11.76 6.92
CA VAL A 517 -22.16 -10.83 6.82
C VAL A 517 -22.76 -10.88 5.43
N SER A 518 -23.90 -10.21 5.26
CA SER A 518 -24.58 -10.08 3.97
C SER A 518 -23.78 -9.18 3.02
N LYS A 519 -23.86 -9.45 1.71
CA LYS A 519 -23.27 -8.59 0.68
C LYS A 519 -23.94 -7.23 0.58
N SER A 520 -25.19 -7.14 1.03
CA SER A 520 -25.98 -5.89 1.10
C SER A 520 -25.98 -5.24 2.48
N GLU A 521 -25.05 -5.63 3.38
CA GLU A 521 -24.94 -5.02 4.71
C GLU A 521 -24.41 -3.57 4.62
N PRO A 522 -25.22 -2.55 4.96
CA PRO A 522 -24.84 -1.14 4.79
C PRO A 522 -23.73 -0.68 5.74
N ASN A 523 -23.51 -1.41 6.82
CA ASN A 523 -22.47 -1.12 7.79
C ASN A 523 -21.13 -1.80 7.49
N LEU A 524 -21.03 -2.61 6.42
CA LEU A 524 -19.75 -3.08 5.89
C LEU A 524 -19.24 -2.09 4.86
N LEU A 525 -18.25 -1.28 5.23
CA LEU A 525 -17.71 -0.24 4.35
C LEU A 525 -16.86 -0.79 3.19
N GLY A 526 -16.24 -1.94 3.40
CA GLY A 526 -15.32 -2.53 2.45
C GLY A 526 -14.17 -3.23 3.14
N ALA A 527 -12.97 -3.12 2.58
CA ALA A 527 -11.80 -3.77 3.15
C ALA A 527 -10.51 -2.98 2.98
N LYS A 528 -9.53 -3.33 3.81
CA LYS A 528 -8.19 -2.77 3.83
C LYS A 528 -7.17 -3.88 4.01
N THR A 529 -6.09 -3.87 3.24
CA THR A 529 -4.93 -4.72 3.50
C THR A 529 -3.91 -3.97 4.34
N ALA A 530 -3.13 -4.68 5.14
CA ALA A 530 -2.13 -4.07 5.99
C ALA A 530 -0.74 -4.67 5.72
N LEU A 531 0.27 -3.81 5.62
CA LEU A 531 1.67 -4.20 5.62
C LEU A 531 2.32 -3.76 6.91
N TRP A 532 2.48 -4.71 7.83
CA TRP A 532 3.16 -4.54 9.11
C TRP A 532 4.67 -4.75 8.99
N ALA A 533 5.40 -4.31 10.00
CA ALA A 533 6.84 -4.40 10.07
C ALA A 533 7.35 -4.88 11.44
N ASP A 534 6.61 -5.74 12.14
CA ASP A 534 6.89 -6.18 13.52
C ASP A 534 8.31 -6.70 13.75
N ILE A 535 8.87 -7.38 12.73
CA ILE A 535 10.21 -7.99 12.77
C ILE A 535 11.09 -7.52 11.60
N ALA A 536 10.74 -6.41 10.98
CA ALA A 536 11.38 -5.89 9.77
C ALA A 536 12.74 -5.22 10.02
N ASP A 537 13.25 -5.16 11.25
CA ASP A 537 14.66 -4.88 11.53
C ASP A 537 15.61 -5.94 10.92
N MET A 538 15.03 -6.92 10.25
CA MET A 538 15.69 -7.95 9.47
C MET A 538 15.94 -7.58 8.02
N GLY A 539 15.71 -6.30 7.59
CA GLY A 539 16.19 -5.78 6.34
C GLY A 539 15.30 -5.94 5.14
N VAL A 540 14.10 -5.54 5.30
CA VAL A 540 13.19 -5.35 4.16
C VAL A 540 13.47 -3.99 3.55
N THR A 541 13.74 -3.95 2.25
CA THR A 541 13.94 -2.68 1.54
C THR A 541 12.60 -2.01 1.22
N GLU A 542 12.62 -0.72 0.91
CA GLU A 542 11.43 -0.01 0.41
C GLU A 542 10.84 -0.71 -0.82
N ARG A 543 11.70 -1.24 -1.70
CA ARG A 543 11.29 -1.99 -2.88
C ARG A 543 10.59 -3.30 -2.53
N ASP A 544 11.12 -4.09 -1.59
CA ASP A 544 10.48 -5.33 -1.13
C ASP A 544 9.08 -5.06 -0.57
N ASN A 545 8.94 -3.97 0.19
CA ASN A 545 7.66 -3.55 0.74
C ASN A 545 6.72 -3.04 -0.36
N PHE A 546 7.23 -2.27 -1.31
CA PHE A 546 6.45 -1.81 -2.45
C PHE A 546 5.82 -2.98 -3.22
N GLU A 547 6.59 -4.00 -3.56
CA GLU A 547 6.07 -5.17 -4.28
C GLU A 547 5.01 -5.94 -3.49
N ARG A 548 5.17 -6.05 -2.16
CA ARG A 548 4.16 -6.64 -1.28
C ARG A 548 2.87 -5.81 -1.29
N ILE A 549 3.01 -4.49 -1.12
CA ILE A 549 1.88 -3.54 -1.13
C ILE A 549 1.13 -3.65 -2.46
N MET A 550 1.82 -3.61 -3.59
CA MET A 550 1.16 -3.63 -4.91
C MET A 550 0.39 -4.91 -5.17
N ARG A 551 0.97 -6.07 -4.88
CA ARG A 551 0.30 -7.37 -5.07
C ARG A 551 -0.98 -7.49 -4.25
N GLN A 552 -0.91 -7.10 -2.97
CA GLN A 552 -2.09 -7.17 -2.10
C GLN A 552 -3.12 -6.09 -2.40
N ALA A 553 -2.70 -4.88 -2.80
CA ALA A 553 -3.58 -3.78 -3.18
C ALA A 553 -4.36 -4.09 -4.47
N ALA A 554 -3.69 -4.63 -5.49
CA ALA A 554 -4.32 -4.97 -6.76
C ALA A 554 -5.42 -6.03 -6.59
N VAL A 555 -5.18 -7.12 -5.84
CA VAL A 555 -6.20 -8.13 -5.58
C VAL A 555 -7.32 -7.60 -4.68
N LEU A 556 -7.00 -6.77 -3.70
CA LEU A 556 -8.02 -6.12 -2.86
C LEU A 556 -8.94 -5.23 -3.71
N SER A 557 -8.35 -4.44 -4.62
CA SER A 557 -9.10 -3.58 -5.53
C SER A 557 -10.08 -4.40 -6.39
N GLU A 558 -9.61 -5.48 -7.02
CA GLU A 558 -10.48 -6.39 -7.79
C GLU A 558 -11.66 -6.91 -6.95
N LYS A 559 -11.40 -7.33 -5.70
CA LYS A 559 -12.41 -7.91 -4.80
C LYS A 559 -13.40 -6.89 -4.25
N THR A 560 -12.97 -5.65 -4.06
CA THR A 560 -13.80 -4.58 -3.48
C THR A 560 -14.49 -3.71 -4.53
N TRP A 561 -13.95 -3.63 -5.74
CA TRP A 561 -14.57 -2.90 -6.85
C TRP A 561 -15.81 -3.64 -7.37
N GLY A 562 -15.65 -4.81 -7.94
CA GLY A 562 -16.75 -5.61 -8.47
C GLY A 562 -16.82 -7.03 -7.92
N GLY A 563 -15.73 -7.51 -7.39
CA GLY A 563 -15.52 -8.90 -7.06
C GLY A 563 -15.13 -9.71 -8.31
N THR A 564 -14.75 -10.96 -8.08
CA THR A 564 -14.47 -11.91 -9.15
C THR A 564 -15.74 -12.68 -9.52
N ASP A 565 -16.05 -12.77 -10.80
CA ASP A 565 -17.10 -13.66 -11.25
C ASP A 565 -16.58 -15.11 -11.39
N GLU A 566 -17.50 -16.07 -11.55
CA GLU A 566 -17.16 -17.49 -11.65
C GLU A 566 -16.39 -17.86 -12.94
N THR A 567 -16.30 -16.95 -13.91
CA THR A 567 -15.66 -17.18 -15.20
C THR A 567 -14.20 -16.69 -15.21
N GLN A 568 -13.83 -15.79 -14.30
CA GLN A 568 -12.50 -15.22 -14.20
C GLN A 568 -11.57 -16.15 -13.43
N THR A 569 -10.44 -16.51 -14.02
CA THR A 569 -9.42 -17.37 -13.39
C THR A 569 -8.31 -16.54 -12.74
N PHE A 570 -7.66 -17.12 -11.72
CA PHE A 570 -6.48 -16.49 -11.12
C PHE A 570 -5.32 -16.33 -12.11
N GLU A 571 -5.19 -17.25 -13.08
CA GLU A 571 -4.19 -17.16 -14.15
C GLU A 571 -4.41 -15.93 -15.04
N GLU A 572 -5.68 -15.66 -15.41
CA GLU A 572 -6.03 -14.45 -16.18
C GLU A 572 -5.80 -13.17 -15.39
N TYR A 573 -6.14 -13.18 -14.10
CA TYR A 573 -5.83 -12.06 -13.20
C TYR A 573 -4.31 -11.82 -13.10
N SER A 574 -3.53 -12.88 -12.84
CA SER A 574 -2.06 -12.78 -12.74
C SER A 574 -1.45 -12.26 -14.03
N PHE A 575 -1.94 -12.71 -15.18
CA PHE A 575 -1.49 -12.21 -16.48
C PHE A 575 -1.76 -10.70 -16.65
N LYS A 576 -2.91 -10.20 -16.18
CA LYS A 576 -3.20 -8.76 -16.18
C LYS A 576 -2.23 -8.01 -15.27
N TYR A 577 -2.06 -8.49 -14.03
CA TYR A 577 -1.19 -7.87 -13.03
C TYR A 577 0.27 -7.80 -13.51
N ASP A 578 0.82 -8.88 -14.05
CA ASP A 578 2.22 -8.95 -14.53
C ASP A 578 2.50 -7.94 -15.66
N ARG A 579 1.48 -7.51 -16.39
CA ARG A 579 1.59 -6.48 -17.43
C ARG A 579 1.41 -5.06 -16.94
N LEU A 580 0.60 -4.87 -15.92
CA LEU A 580 0.31 -3.55 -15.33
C LEU A 580 1.35 -3.14 -14.29
N GLN A 581 1.86 -4.09 -13.52
CA GLN A 581 2.87 -3.89 -12.48
C GLN A 581 2.63 -2.65 -11.60
N GLN A 582 3.48 -1.64 -11.71
CA GLN A 582 3.44 -0.43 -10.88
C GLN A 582 2.72 0.77 -11.49
N GLY A 583 2.42 0.74 -12.79
CA GLY A 583 1.89 1.90 -13.51
C GLY A 583 2.94 2.98 -13.82
N PRO A 584 2.51 4.09 -14.43
CA PRO A 584 3.37 5.22 -14.75
C PRO A 584 3.77 6.05 -13.53
N GLY A 585 4.77 6.91 -13.66
CA GLY A 585 5.18 7.89 -12.65
C GLY A 585 5.88 7.32 -11.43
N VAL A 586 6.31 6.05 -11.46
CA VAL A 586 6.90 5.32 -10.32
C VAL A 586 8.34 4.96 -10.58
N SER A 587 9.26 5.54 -9.85
CA SER A 587 10.71 5.32 -10.00
C SER A 587 11.33 4.48 -8.88
N LEU A 588 10.71 4.47 -7.69
CA LEU A 588 11.20 3.86 -6.44
C LEU A 588 12.63 4.28 -6.04
N GLY A 589 13.04 5.45 -6.49
CA GLY A 589 14.24 6.13 -6.03
C GLY A 589 15.55 5.39 -6.27
N ALA A 590 15.58 4.42 -7.16
CA ALA A 590 16.81 3.73 -7.56
C ALA A 590 17.31 4.35 -8.85
N ASP A 591 18.04 5.45 -8.72
CA ASP A 591 18.74 6.07 -9.83
C ASP A 591 20.00 5.26 -10.15
N VAL A 592 19.83 4.22 -10.96
CA VAL A 592 20.96 3.61 -11.66
C VAL A 592 21.09 4.32 -13.00
N ASP A 593 22.02 5.24 -13.08
CA ASP A 593 22.32 5.96 -14.32
C ASP A 593 23.07 5.03 -15.28
N SER A 594 22.33 4.43 -16.20
CA SER A 594 22.86 3.52 -17.21
C SER A 594 22.12 3.64 -18.52
N GLU A 595 22.87 3.88 -19.61
CA GLU A 595 22.32 3.94 -20.95
C GLU A 595 21.98 2.55 -21.53
N THR A 596 22.40 1.47 -20.86
CA THR A 596 22.23 0.09 -21.33
C THR A 596 21.83 -0.85 -20.20
N GLY A 597 21.36 -2.06 -20.54
CA GLY A 597 21.11 -3.10 -19.54
C GLY A 597 22.36 -3.57 -18.77
N LEU A 598 23.58 -3.25 -19.24
CA LEU A 598 24.83 -3.54 -18.53
C LEU A 598 25.20 -2.32 -17.67
N VAL A 599 24.94 -2.40 -16.37
CA VAL A 599 25.14 -1.29 -15.42
C VAL A 599 26.60 -1.13 -15.04
N LEU A 600 27.30 -2.23 -14.73
CA LEU A 600 28.67 -2.24 -14.27
C LEU A 600 29.39 -3.48 -14.81
N ASP A 601 30.66 -3.31 -15.24
CA ASP A 601 31.53 -4.41 -15.70
C ASP A 601 32.98 -4.20 -15.22
N TYR A 602 33.45 -5.06 -14.32
CA TYR A 602 34.82 -5.07 -13.84
C TYR A 602 35.59 -6.30 -14.39
N ASP A 603 36.40 -6.10 -15.40
CA ASP A 603 37.24 -7.13 -15.99
C ASP A 603 38.62 -7.27 -15.32
N PHE A 604 38.96 -6.39 -14.37
CA PHE A 604 40.24 -6.29 -13.66
C PHE A 604 41.49 -6.19 -14.55
N ALA A 605 41.35 -6.16 -15.87
CA ALA A 605 42.46 -5.89 -16.79
C ALA A 605 42.82 -4.39 -16.82
N ASN A 606 41.86 -3.53 -16.51
CA ASN A 606 42.03 -2.09 -16.48
C ASN A 606 42.08 -1.55 -15.06
N VAL A 607 43.16 -1.89 -14.34
CA VAL A 607 43.43 -1.38 -12.99
C VAL A 607 44.59 -0.41 -13.02
N LYS A 608 44.41 0.82 -12.56
CA LYS A 608 45.44 1.87 -12.48
C LYS A 608 45.30 2.67 -11.17
N GLU A 609 46.42 2.90 -10.51
CA GLU A 609 46.51 3.75 -9.31
C GLU A 609 45.49 3.37 -8.22
N GLY A 610 45.24 2.05 -8.01
CA GLY A 610 44.29 1.56 -7.01
C GLY A 610 42.83 1.67 -7.42
N LYS A 611 42.53 1.92 -8.70
CA LYS A 611 41.17 1.91 -9.24
C LYS A 611 40.99 0.85 -10.32
N VAL A 612 39.85 0.14 -10.26
CA VAL A 612 39.33 -0.62 -11.40
C VAL A 612 38.36 0.26 -12.18
N TYR A 613 38.52 0.31 -13.48
CA TYR A 613 37.68 1.11 -14.35
C TYR A 613 36.52 0.25 -14.88
N ASP A 614 35.35 0.83 -14.81
CA ASP A 614 34.12 0.23 -15.31
C ASP A 614 34.15 0.12 -16.83
N ALA A 615 34.05 -1.09 -17.34
CA ALA A 615 34.06 -1.39 -18.78
C ALA A 615 32.65 -1.26 -19.41
N SER A 616 31.58 -1.13 -18.62
CA SER A 616 30.21 -0.90 -19.14
C SER A 616 30.06 0.45 -19.86
N GLY A 617 30.90 1.43 -19.50
CA GLY A 617 30.83 2.80 -20.00
C GLY A 617 30.04 3.77 -19.13
N ASN A 618 29.38 3.31 -18.07
CA ASN A 618 28.58 4.14 -17.18
C ASN A 618 29.40 4.88 -16.11
N GLY A 619 30.69 4.52 -15.97
CA GLY A 619 31.63 5.27 -15.12
C GLY A 619 31.60 4.91 -13.64
N TYR A 620 30.96 3.84 -13.24
CA TYR A 620 30.95 3.31 -11.86
C TYR A 620 32.29 2.66 -11.51
N ASN A 621 33.35 3.45 -11.46
CA ASN A 621 34.68 2.95 -11.16
C ASN A 621 34.77 2.49 -9.70
N GLY A 622 35.65 1.51 -9.43
CA GLY A 622 35.85 0.98 -8.09
C GLY A 622 37.21 1.35 -7.51
N ASN A 623 37.23 1.78 -6.23
CA ASN A 623 38.47 1.94 -5.48
C ASN A 623 38.87 0.59 -4.88
N ILE A 624 40.11 0.18 -5.11
CA ILE A 624 40.63 -1.09 -4.62
C ILE A 624 41.56 -0.84 -3.44
N SER A 625 41.28 -1.46 -2.31
CA SER A 625 42.16 -1.51 -1.15
C SER A 625 42.88 -2.85 -1.09
N ASP A 626 44.17 -2.83 -0.86
CA ASP A 626 45.04 -3.98 -0.53
C ASP A 626 44.97 -5.21 -1.49
N ALA A 627 44.78 -4.98 -2.81
CA ALA A 627 44.58 -6.00 -3.79
C ALA A 627 45.80 -6.31 -4.63
N LYS A 628 45.91 -7.59 -5.05
CA LYS A 628 46.84 -8.03 -6.10
C LYS A 628 46.07 -8.48 -7.33
N ILE A 629 46.44 -7.91 -8.48
CA ILE A 629 45.95 -8.40 -9.76
C ILE A 629 46.90 -9.49 -10.22
N LYS A 630 46.35 -10.65 -10.56
CA LYS A 630 47.08 -11.78 -11.19
C LYS A 630 46.59 -11.96 -12.61
N GLU A 631 47.53 -12.10 -13.52
CA GLU A 631 47.22 -12.51 -14.89
C GLU A 631 47.49 -13.99 -15.06
N GLU A 632 46.53 -14.73 -15.56
CA GLU A 632 46.65 -16.16 -15.84
C GLU A 632 45.91 -16.49 -17.13
N ALA A 633 46.63 -17.08 -18.08
CA ALA A 633 46.11 -17.45 -19.40
C ALA A 633 45.40 -16.32 -20.17
N GLY A 634 45.84 -15.06 -19.98
CA GLY A 634 45.29 -13.89 -20.64
C GLY A 634 44.04 -13.30 -19.96
N THR A 635 43.70 -13.74 -18.74
CA THR A 635 42.63 -13.22 -17.91
C THR A 635 43.22 -12.58 -16.66
N ALA A 636 42.77 -11.39 -16.31
CA ALA A 636 43.15 -10.72 -15.08
C ALA A 636 42.20 -11.14 -13.95
N TRP A 637 42.75 -11.39 -12.77
CA TRP A 637 42.03 -11.82 -11.59
C TRP A 637 42.33 -10.92 -10.40
N LEU A 638 41.33 -10.51 -9.66
CA LEU A 638 41.51 -9.89 -8.37
C LEU A 638 41.76 -11.00 -7.32
N GLN A 639 42.93 -10.96 -6.67
CA GLN A 639 43.22 -11.86 -5.57
C GLN A 639 42.76 -11.24 -4.27
N LEU A 640 41.72 -11.82 -3.65
CA LEU A 640 41.22 -11.45 -2.35
C LEU A 640 42.07 -12.09 -1.24
N ASN A 641 42.34 -11.37 -0.16
CA ASN A 641 43.13 -11.78 0.99
C ASN A 641 42.44 -11.60 2.34
N GLY A 642 41.14 -11.37 2.34
CA GLY A 642 40.35 -11.14 3.54
C GLY A 642 40.16 -9.66 3.90
N ASP A 643 41.17 -8.82 3.61
CA ASP A 643 41.09 -7.36 3.84
C ASP A 643 40.93 -6.59 2.51
N THR A 644 40.83 -7.32 1.39
CA THR A 644 40.68 -6.72 0.06
C THR A 644 39.24 -6.30 -0.16
N GLU A 645 39.06 -5.07 -0.54
CA GLU A 645 37.76 -4.47 -0.87
C GLU A 645 37.85 -3.74 -2.23
N VAL A 646 36.78 -3.82 -3.02
CA VAL A 646 36.54 -2.96 -4.16
C VAL A 646 35.30 -2.14 -3.86
N GLN A 647 35.50 -0.89 -3.50
CA GLN A 647 34.42 0.03 -3.22
C GLN A 647 33.95 0.68 -4.52
N THR A 648 32.78 0.31 -5.02
CA THR A 648 32.16 0.90 -6.20
C THR A 648 31.43 2.20 -5.88
N GLU A 649 31.31 3.08 -6.88
CA GLU A 649 30.45 4.27 -6.81
C GLU A 649 28.97 3.93 -7.05
N LEU A 650 28.66 2.72 -7.51
CA LEU A 650 27.29 2.22 -7.66
C LEU A 650 26.69 1.98 -6.27
N ARG A 651 25.68 2.76 -5.91
CA ARG A 651 25.06 2.74 -4.57
C ARG A 651 23.83 1.83 -4.47
N SER A 652 23.20 1.55 -5.60
CA SER A 652 22.01 0.70 -5.72
C SER A 652 22.13 -0.13 -6.99
N MET A 653 21.55 -1.31 -7.01
CA MET A 653 21.51 -2.17 -8.20
C MET A 653 20.17 -2.09 -8.91
N ASP A 654 19.17 -1.47 -8.29
CA ASP A 654 17.78 -1.50 -8.69
C ASP A 654 17.19 -2.92 -8.86
N TYR A 655 15.87 -3.05 -8.93
CA TYR A 655 15.21 -4.34 -9.14
C TYR A 655 14.37 -4.30 -10.43
N PRO A 656 14.36 -5.40 -11.19
CA PRO A 656 15.15 -6.62 -11.03
C PRO A 656 16.58 -6.45 -11.55
N TYR A 657 17.53 -7.13 -10.94
CA TYR A 657 18.91 -7.13 -11.40
C TYR A 657 19.50 -8.55 -11.55
N THR A 658 20.56 -8.67 -12.32
CA THR A 658 21.35 -9.90 -12.47
C THR A 658 22.81 -9.61 -12.16
N VAL A 659 23.41 -10.40 -11.27
CA VAL A 659 24.86 -10.37 -10.99
C VAL A 659 25.49 -11.60 -11.59
N GLN A 660 26.53 -11.39 -12.41
CA GLN A 660 27.31 -12.48 -13.01
C GLN A 660 28.79 -12.32 -12.63
N PHE A 661 29.40 -13.39 -12.14
CA PHE A 661 30.83 -13.39 -11.80
C PHE A 661 31.45 -14.80 -11.89
N GLU A 662 32.77 -14.86 -11.97
CA GLU A 662 33.54 -16.08 -11.79
C GLU A 662 34.35 -16.01 -10.50
N LEU A 663 34.34 -17.09 -9.72
CA LEU A 663 35.04 -17.19 -8.45
C LEU A 663 35.94 -18.45 -8.46
N ARG A 664 37.17 -18.29 -7.92
CA ARG A 664 38.07 -19.41 -7.66
C ARG A 664 38.44 -19.39 -6.18
N LEU A 665 38.09 -20.45 -5.45
CA LEU A 665 38.46 -20.58 -4.06
C LEU A 665 39.92 -21.08 -3.91
N ALA A 666 40.62 -20.53 -2.91
CA ALA A 666 41.94 -21.03 -2.53
C ALA A 666 41.84 -22.42 -1.85
N LYS A 667 42.82 -23.30 -2.09
CA LYS A 667 42.83 -24.67 -1.53
C LYS A 667 43.07 -24.72 -0.01
N GLU A 668 43.55 -23.63 0.61
CA GLU A 668 43.85 -23.55 2.04
C GLU A 668 42.80 -22.66 2.70
N GLY A 669 42.06 -23.29 3.58
CA GLY A 669 40.95 -22.83 4.39
C GLY A 669 40.63 -21.34 4.46
N ASN A 670 39.40 -21.03 4.21
CA ASN A 670 38.81 -19.79 4.66
C ASN A 670 38.92 -19.74 6.19
N GLY A 671 39.36 -18.62 6.73
CA GLY A 671 39.39 -18.42 8.21
C GLY A 671 38.00 -18.65 8.84
N ASP A 672 37.98 -18.71 10.16
CA ASP A 672 36.72 -18.83 10.90
C ASP A 672 35.83 -17.58 10.61
N GLY A 673 34.87 -17.71 9.67
CA GLY A 673 33.93 -16.63 9.40
C GLY A 673 33.30 -16.67 8.00
N GLU A 674 32.41 -15.70 7.76
CA GLU A 674 31.74 -15.47 6.50
C GLU A 674 32.61 -14.57 5.61
N THR A 675 32.75 -14.95 4.33
CA THR A 675 33.50 -14.18 3.33
C THR A 675 32.54 -13.54 2.35
N TYR A 676 32.51 -12.21 2.31
CA TYR A 676 31.63 -11.47 1.40
C TYR A 676 32.22 -11.43 -0.01
N ILE A 677 31.40 -11.72 -1.01
CA ILE A 677 31.74 -11.59 -2.43
C ILE A 677 31.30 -10.21 -2.90
N PHE A 678 30.10 -9.82 -2.56
CA PHE A 678 29.66 -8.44 -2.62
C PHE A 678 28.73 -8.13 -1.43
N ASP A 679 28.72 -6.87 -1.04
CA ASP A 679 27.90 -6.33 0.04
C ASP A 679 27.43 -4.95 -0.39
N GLY A 680 26.14 -4.78 -0.56
CA GLY A 680 25.52 -3.55 -1.02
C GLY A 680 24.12 -3.35 -0.42
N ARG A 681 23.59 -2.18 -0.61
CA ARG A 681 22.27 -1.80 -0.11
C ARG A 681 21.16 -2.79 -0.48
N ASP A 682 21.19 -3.28 -1.74
CA ASP A 682 20.08 -4.05 -2.31
C ASP A 682 20.36 -5.57 -2.26
N GLY A 683 21.52 -5.98 -1.79
CA GLY A 683 21.84 -7.39 -1.67
C GLY A 683 23.25 -7.69 -1.17
N ARG A 684 23.40 -8.87 -0.62
CA ARG A 684 24.66 -9.41 -0.09
C ARG A 684 24.86 -10.81 -0.63
N LEU A 685 26.08 -11.12 -1.02
CA LEU A 685 26.49 -12.46 -1.39
C LEU A 685 27.74 -12.84 -0.61
N SER A 686 27.69 -13.96 0.07
CA SER A 686 28.80 -14.44 0.88
C SER A 686 29.03 -15.95 0.74
N ILE A 687 30.16 -16.41 1.25
CA ILE A 687 30.48 -17.83 1.41
C ILE A 687 30.71 -18.07 2.90
N ASN A 688 30.02 -19.06 3.47
CA ASN A 688 30.18 -19.44 4.86
C ASN A 688 31.43 -20.32 5.10
N ASP A 689 31.75 -20.62 6.35
CA ASP A 689 32.84 -21.46 6.82
C ASP A 689 32.84 -22.90 6.23
N LYS A 690 31.67 -23.33 5.71
CA LYS A 690 31.49 -24.65 5.08
C LYS A 690 31.65 -24.61 3.55
N GLY A 691 31.95 -23.44 2.97
CA GLY A 691 32.08 -23.24 1.54
C GLY A 691 30.72 -23.12 0.80
N ASN A 692 29.62 -22.94 1.49
CA ASN A 692 28.32 -22.74 0.88
C ASN A 692 28.08 -21.27 0.55
N LEU A 693 27.55 -21.03 -0.65
CA LEU A 693 27.11 -19.68 -1.07
C LEU A 693 25.85 -19.28 -0.32
N GLN A 694 25.84 -18.06 0.19
CA GLN A 694 24.71 -17.47 0.89
C GLN A 694 24.33 -16.16 0.21
N ILE A 695 23.03 -15.99 -0.07
CA ILE A 695 22.46 -14.75 -0.57
C ILE A 695 21.63 -14.16 0.54
N GLY A 696 21.86 -12.90 0.84
CA GLY A 696 21.11 -12.14 1.83
C GLY A 696 20.84 -10.73 1.34
N CYS A 697 19.79 -10.13 1.81
CA CYS A 697 19.63 -8.69 1.81
C CYS A 697 20.24 -8.14 3.09
N LEU A 698 20.79 -6.94 3.08
CA LEU A 698 21.49 -6.34 4.22
C LEU A 698 20.70 -6.30 5.52
N LEU A 699 19.43 -6.46 5.41
CA LEU A 699 18.48 -6.22 6.46
C LEU A 699 17.64 -7.48 6.85
N THR A 700 17.65 -8.54 6.06
CA THR A 700 16.98 -9.79 6.42
C THR A 700 17.99 -10.87 6.74
N GLY A 701 17.70 -11.64 7.77
CA GLY A 701 18.44 -12.87 8.01
C GLY A 701 18.53 -13.72 6.73
N VAL A 702 19.66 -14.33 6.59
CA VAL A 702 20.10 -15.17 5.47
C VAL A 702 18.98 -16.05 4.93
N TYR A 703 18.48 -15.76 3.74
CA TYR A 703 17.78 -16.76 2.95
C TYR A 703 18.80 -17.75 2.43
N LEU A 704 18.89 -18.91 3.07
CA LEU A 704 19.69 -20.03 2.62
C LEU A 704 19.06 -20.59 1.34
N CYS A 705 19.49 -20.12 0.18
CA CYS A 705 19.51 -21.00 -0.97
C CYS A 705 20.53 -22.10 -0.66
N ARG A 706 20.09 -23.22 -0.10
CA ARG A 706 20.90 -24.42 0.00
C ARG A 706 21.16 -24.94 -1.40
N SER A 707 22.29 -24.55 -2.02
CA SER A 707 22.89 -25.44 -2.97
C SER A 707 23.67 -26.49 -2.12
N ASP A 708 23.23 -27.72 -2.10
CA ASP A 708 23.98 -28.84 -1.52
C ASP A 708 25.25 -29.17 -2.34
N GLN A 709 25.67 -28.28 -3.23
CA GLN A 709 26.88 -28.44 -4.04
C GLN A 709 28.01 -27.59 -3.49
N MET A 710 29.05 -28.26 -3.01
CA MET A 710 30.33 -27.61 -2.76
C MET A 710 30.84 -26.99 -4.05
N ILE A 711 31.38 -25.77 -3.97
CA ILE A 711 32.00 -25.08 -5.09
C ILE A 711 33.27 -25.87 -5.48
N ASP A 712 33.28 -26.42 -6.69
CA ASP A 712 34.47 -27.04 -7.26
C ASP A 712 35.47 -25.93 -7.62
N GLU A 713 36.74 -26.28 -7.91
CA GLU A 713 37.88 -25.36 -8.06
C GLU A 713 37.62 -24.10 -8.96
N LYS A 714 36.56 -24.08 -9.77
CA LYS A 714 36.14 -22.95 -10.60
C LYS A 714 34.62 -22.97 -10.82
N ALA A 715 33.92 -21.92 -10.43
CA ALA A 715 32.49 -21.81 -10.62
C ALA A 715 32.10 -20.44 -11.23
N SER A 716 31.14 -20.47 -12.15
CA SER A 716 30.50 -19.25 -12.69
C SER A 716 29.06 -19.18 -12.17
N PHE A 717 28.66 -18.01 -11.69
CA PHE A 717 27.38 -17.78 -11.08
C PHE A 717 26.60 -16.73 -11.84
N CYS A 718 25.30 -16.96 -11.96
CA CYS A 718 24.35 -15.98 -12.45
C CYS A 718 23.20 -15.94 -11.45
N ILE A 719 22.94 -14.78 -10.86
CA ILE A 719 21.94 -14.57 -9.83
C ILE A 719 20.92 -13.57 -10.38
N ARG A 720 19.64 -13.93 -10.32
CA ARG A 720 18.52 -13.06 -10.68
C ARG A 720 17.68 -12.76 -9.46
N SER A 721 17.26 -11.51 -9.30
CA SER A 721 16.50 -11.03 -8.15
C SER A 721 15.03 -11.46 -8.15
N HIS A 722 14.50 -11.94 -9.28
CA HIS A 722 13.06 -12.22 -9.43
C HIS A 722 12.63 -13.66 -9.15
N ASP A 723 13.58 -14.60 -9.18
CA ASP A 723 13.28 -16.01 -8.92
C ASP A 723 14.31 -16.60 -7.95
N ALA A 724 13.83 -17.21 -6.88
CA ALA A 724 14.64 -17.96 -5.93
C ALA A 724 15.26 -19.24 -6.54
N GLU A 725 15.25 -19.40 -7.86
CA GLU A 725 15.89 -20.50 -8.56
C GLU A 725 17.27 -20.12 -9.07
N LEU A 726 18.28 -20.72 -8.47
CA LEU A 726 19.65 -20.73 -8.96
C LEU A 726 19.71 -21.45 -10.32
N VAL A 727 19.79 -20.69 -11.40
CA VAL A 727 20.01 -21.27 -12.75
C VAL A 727 21.50 -21.55 -12.93
N HIS A 728 21.88 -22.82 -12.86
CA HIS A 728 23.21 -23.28 -13.28
C HIS A 728 23.30 -23.22 -14.79
N SER A 729 24.00 -22.23 -15.33
CA SER A 729 24.48 -22.33 -16.73
C SER A 729 26.01 -22.36 -16.75
N PHE A 730 26.54 -23.46 -17.26
CA PHE A 730 27.98 -23.60 -17.51
C PHE A 730 28.35 -22.81 -18.77
N PHE A 731 29.03 -21.66 -18.60
CA PHE A 731 29.75 -21.03 -19.70
C PHE A 731 31.25 -21.00 -19.38
N ARG A 732 32.05 -21.58 -20.30
CA ARG A 732 33.48 -21.45 -20.24
C ARG A 732 33.88 -20.13 -20.91
N ARG A 733 34.35 -19.14 -20.18
CA ARG A 733 35.38 -18.13 -20.47
C ARG A 733 35.26 -16.86 -19.62
N ALA A 734 36.42 -16.48 -19.05
CA ALA A 734 36.84 -15.18 -18.50
C ALA A 734 35.94 -14.52 -17.38
N LEU A 735 36.64 -14.03 -16.35
CA LEU A 735 36.04 -13.33 -15.22
C LEU A 735 35.52 -11.98 -15.68
N HIS A 736 34.24 -11.80 -15.63
CA HIS A 736 33.57 -10.50 -15.62
C HIS A 736 32.64 -10.48 -14.44
N ILE A 737 32.70 -9.43 -13.59
CA ILE A 737 31.60 -9.08 -12.70
C ILE A 737 30.76 -8.12 -13.52
N ALA A 738 29.62 -8.58 -14.00
CA ALA A 738 28.70 -7.76 -14.76
C ALA A 738 27.35 -7.69 -14.03
N PHE A 739 26.87 -6.49 -13.78
CA PHE A 739 25.53 -6.22 -13.33
C PHE A 739 24.69 -5.88 -14.56
N ILE A 740 23.67 -6.67 -14.82
CA ILE A 740 22.78 -6.49 -15.97
C ILE A 740 21.40 -6.18 -15.44
N ALA A 741 20.89 -4.98 -15.72
CA ALA A 741 19.48 -4.69 -15.56
C ALA A 741 18.66 -5.56 -16.55
N ASP A 742 17.49 -6.04 -16.16
CA ASP A 742 16.68 -6.97 -16.94
C ASP A 742 16.38 -6.38 -18.33
N PRO A 743 16.66 -7.09 -19.44
CA PRO A 743 16.38 -6.62 -20.79
C PRO A 743 14.88 -6.47 -21.12
N CYS A 744 13.96 -6.74 -20.17
CA CYS A 744 12.55 -6.47 -20.36
C CYS A 744 12.17 -4.98 -20.21
N ARG A 745 13.10 -4.11 -19.76
CA ARG A 745 12.99 -2.66 -19.89
C ARG A 745 13.86 -2.21 -21.08
N THR A 746 13.39 -2.37 -22.27
CA THR A 746 13.79 -1.50 -23.37
C THR A 746 12.78 -0.37 -23.48
N PRO A 747 13.26 0.89 -23.66
CA PRO A 747 12.42 2.08 -23.67
C PRO A 747 11.33 2.04 -24.71
#